data_c28407c7aa392768fbd84df8c675174a
#
_entry.id   c28407c7aa392768fbd84df8c675174a
#
_cell.length_a   1.000
_cell.length_b   1.000
_cell.length_c   1.000
_cell.angle_alpha   90.00
_cell.angle_beta   90.00
_cell.angle_gamma   90.00
#
_symmetry.space_group_name_H-M   'P 1'
#
loop_
_entity.id
_entity.type
_entity.pdbx_description
1 polymer ?
#
loop_
_entity_poly.entity_id
_entity_poly.type
_entity_poly.pdbx_seq_one_letter_code
_entity_poly.pdbx_strand_id
1 'polypeptide(L)'
;MKKQLNPKYNHILVEKTKYQYWLDKKLFKANPNSKKPKFSIILPPPNVTGKLHIGHAWDTSLQDAIIRFKKLTGYDTLFLPGMDHSGISTQVKVEQKLKKQGIDKNKLGREKFLLEAWKWKEEYANIIREQWAKLGLSLDYSTEKFTLDEDINQIVKEIFVKFYNDKIIYKDKQIVNWDPEQKTAISNVEVIYKETQSKMYYFKYMLENSDKYLIVATTRPETMFADQCLVVNPNDSRYQEYINKKVINPVNKQVIPIISDEYVDIEFGTGVMKCTPAHDLNDYHLAIKHNLKMPICLNTDGSVNQLGGKYQGLDRFVARKEIIKDAIKEDLFVKEEDIINQVGFSERSNAIVEPYLSDQWFVKMDKFKNMVIDLQNLDNRINFYPNRFGDVLNRWMTNAHDWCISRQLWWGHQIPCWYHKKTNEMYVGINPPSDIENWTQDQDVLDTWFSSGLWAFSTLLNNKGLESEYFKNYFPTSVLVTGYDIIFFWVARMIFQTLEYTKQIPFKDVLIHGLVRDELNRKMSKSLGNGIDPMDVINNNGCDSLRLFLLTNSTPGQDIRYSNEKILASWNFINKLWNASRYVFLNLDDHFEFDPNFYKTDLEITNQWILTQLSKTQAYVYEKMNKYEFSLAGNHLWDFVWNKYCSWYIEFSKVNLSNDKFNYQTKQTLFYVLKEILIMLHPLIPFVSEEIYLNMMLKESILLEQWTNLNSDYDTSFIDDVIKMITSIREFRNTKNIKNNICLLANISNTNDKHSYIFEKHFLQINSFLKNFCNTKLDNSIKISSKTSLSIDEYFIEISNDSFTNKDELIKELEAKQIQLTNEILRSQKILNNSEFIKKAKIQKVEQEKSKYQTYKEQLEAINKKINDLKA
;
A
#
# COMPACT_ATOMS: atom_id res chain seq x y z
N MET A 1 14.03 -41.17 9.78
CA MET A 1 12.86 -40.77 10.58
C MET A 1 12.22 -39.56 9.94
N LYS A 2 11.03 -39.68 9.41
CA LYS A 2 10.26 -38.54 8.90
C LYS A 2 9.84 -37.67 10.06
N LYS A 3 10.16 -36.33 10.02
CA LYS A 3 9.50 -35.40 10.94
C LYS A 3 8.04 -35.31 10.55
N GLN A 4 7.12 -35.57 11.47
CA GLN A 4 5.70 -35.41 11.23
C GLN A 4 5.26 -34.03 11.59
N LEU A 5 4.49 -33.38 10.69
CA LEU A 5 3.84 -32.11 11.00
C LEU A 5 2.86 -32.27 12.16
N ASN A 6 2.79 -31.27 13.04
CA ASN A 6 1.83 -31.25 14.13
C ASN A 6 0.39 -31.43 13.63
N PRO A 7 -0.49 -32.08 14.40
CA PRO A 7 -1.89 -32.31 14.00
C PRO A 7 -2.66 -31.01 13.68
N LYS A 8 -2.33 -29.92 14.36
CA LYS A 8 -2.94 -28.60 14.14
C LYS A 8 -1.86 -27.59 13.76
N TYR A 9 -2.16 -26.73 12.78
CA TYR A 9 -1.33 -25.59 12.45
C TYR A 9 -1.27 -24.62 13.64
N ASN A 10 -0.06 -24.19 13.98
CA ASN A 10 0.18 -23.18 15.01
C ASN A 10 1.29 -22.24 14.53
N HIS A 11 0.89 -21.02 14.13
CA HIS A 11 1.81 -20.02 13.59
C HIS A 11 2.92 -19.66 14.59
N ILE A 12 2.61 -19.55 15.89
CA ILE A 12 3.59 -19.19 16.92
C ILE A 12 4.76 -20.19 16.93
N LEU A 13 4.46 -21.48 16.84
CA LEU A 13 5.50 -22.53 16.83
C LEU A 13 6.30 -22.53 15.52
N VAL A 14 5.61 -22.33 14.39
CA VAL A 14 6.23 -22.30 13.05
C VAL A 14 7.17 -21.11 12.89
N GLU A 15 6.78 -19.93 13.37
CA GLU A 15 7.51 -18.68 13.17
C GLU A 15 8.66 -18.48 14.19
N LYS A 16 8.56 -19.09 15.39
CA LYS A 16 9.41 -18.77 16.56
C LYS A 16 10.92 -18.82 16.30
N THR A 17 11.41 -19.80 15.55
CA THR A 17 12.85 -20.02 15.33
C THR A 17 13.29 -19.87 13.88
N LYS A 18 12.33 -19.67 12.98
CA LYS A 18 12.60 -19.76 11.54
C LYS A 18 13.47 -18.61 11.04
N TYR A 19 13.22 -17.39 11.54
CA TYR A 19 14.01 -16.24 11.11
C TYR A 19 15.48 -16.37 11.51
N GLN A 20 15.75 -16.78 12.76
CA GLN A 20 17.12 -17.04 13.21
C GLN A 20 17.78 -18.15 12.41
N TYR A 21 17.05 -19.22 12.09
CA TYR A 21 17.55 -20.28 11.22
C TYR A 21 18.04 -19.77 9.86
N TRP A 22 17.27 -18.90 9.20
CA TRP A 22 17.68 -18.31 7.92
C TRP A 22 18.95 -17.44 8.05
N LEU A 23 19.06 -16.67 9.13
CA LEU A 23 20.24 -15.84 9.40
C LEU A 23 21.50 -16.70 9.68
N ASP A 24 21.37 -17.73 10.51
CA ASP A 24 22.47 -18.64 10.85
C ASP A 24 23.02 -19.37 9.61
N LYS A 25 22.10 -19.74 8.70
CA LYS A 25 22.45 -20.36 7.41
C LYS A 25 22.89 -19.34 6.35
N LYS A 26 22.91 -18.05 6.66
CA LYS A 26 23.30 -16.94 5.76
C LYS A 26 22.53 -16.94 4.43
N LEU A 27 21.26 -17.35 4.46
CA LEU A 27 20.46 -17.54 3.24
C LEU A 27 20.10 -16.21 2.54
N PHE A 28 20.19 -15.09 3.25
CA PHE A 28 19.90 -13.76 2.73
C PHE A 28 21.13 -13.00 2.23
N LYS A 29 22.33 -13.54 2.52
CA LYS A 29 23.58 -12.85 2.17
C LYS A 29 23.78 -12.79 0.66
N ALA A 30 24.05 -11.59 0.15
CA ALA A 30 24.42 -11.34 -1.24
C ALA A 30 25.90 -11.69 -1.49
N ASN A 31 26.20 -12.11 -2.71
CA ASN A 31 27.59 -12.38 -3.13
C ASN A 31 27.91 -11.59 -4.41
N PRO A 32 28.51 -10.39 -4.30
CA PRO A 32 28.85 -9.58 -5.45
C PRO A 32 29.75 -10.31 -6.48
N ASN A 33 30.54 -11.28 -6.04
CA ASN A 33 31.44 -12.05 -6.91
C ASN A 33 30.79 -13.29 -7.56
N SER A 34 29.51 -13.54 -7.29
CA SER A 34 28.74 -14.61 -7.93
C SER A 34 28.57 -14.37 -9.43
N LYS A 35 28.65 -15.45 -10.23
CA LYS A 35 28.39 -15.42 -11.68
C LYS A 35 26.91 -15.35 -12.03
N LYS A 36 26.02 -15.50 -11.06
CA LYS A 36 24.58 -15.37 -11.25
C LYS A 36 24.19 -13.93 -11.65
N PRO A 37 23.13 -13.74 -12.44
CA PRO A 37 22.62 -12.39 -12.70
C PRO A 37 22.26 -11.71 -11.37
N LYS A 38 22.49 -10.40 -11.31
CA LYS A 38 22.29 -9.62 -10.07
C LYS A 38 20.89 -9.01 -10.04
N PHE A 39 20.31 -9.00 -8.85
CA PHE A 39 19.06 -8.32 -8.59
C PHE A 39 19.13 -7.63 -7.23
N SER A 40 18.82 -6.35 -7.18
CA SER A 40 18.96 -5.55 -5.97
C SER A 40 17.73 -4.71 -5.67
N ILE A 41 17.38 -4.67 -4.40
CA ILE A 41 16.44 -3.72 -3.81
C ILE A 41 17.14 -3.06 -2.62
N ILE A 42 17.11 -1.74 -2.58
CA ILE A 42 17.50 -0.97 -1.40
C ILE A 42 16.22 -0.57 -0.69
N LEU A 43 16.07 -1.03 0.56
CA LEU A 43 14.86 -0.80 1.35
C LEU A 43 14.64 0.71 1.53
N PRO A 44 13.43 1.25 1.28
CA PRO A 44 13.08 2.59 1.72
C PRO A 44 13.34 2.72 3.22
N PRO A 45 14.26 3.61 3.64
CA PRO A 45 14.71 3.61 5.02
C PRO A 45 13.61 4.17 5.94
N PRO A 46 13.03 3.39 6.85
CA PRO A 46 12.04 3.92 7.77
C PRO A 46 12.68 4.92 8.73
N ASN A 47 11.91 5.94 9.06
CA ASN A 47 12.29 6.96 10.04
C ASN A 47 12.38 6.38 11.45
N VAL A 48 13.46 6.67 12.17
CA VAL A 48 13.64 6.23 13.57
C VAL A 48 12.77 7.03 14.57
N THR A 49 11.56 7.41 14.15
CA THR A 49 10.60 8.22 14.92
C THR A 49 9.58 7.40 15.68
N GLY A 50 9.54 6.08 15.47
CA GLY A 50 8.57 5.18 16.10
C GLY A 50 8.58 3.78 15.51
N LYS A 51 7.61 2.97 15.93
CA LYS A 51 7.37 1.63 15.41
C LYS A 51 6.86 1.65 13.97
N LEU A 52 7.11 0.58 13.24
CA LEU A 52 6.53 0.37 11.92
C LEU A 52 5.01 0.17 12.01
N HIS A 53 4.28 0.70 11.04
CA HIS A 53 2.83 0.55 10.91
C HIS A 53 2.49 -0.36 9.73
N ILE A 54 1.20 -0.65 9.53
CA ILE A 54 0.71 -1.58 8.50
C ILE A 54 1.14 -1.20 7.08
N GLY A 55 1.29 0.09 6.77
CA GLY A 55 1.81 0.55 5.47
C GLY A 55 3.26 0.12 5.23
N HIS A 56 4.13 0.19 6.25
CA HIS A 56 5.50 -0.35 6.16
C HIS A 56 5.49 -1.87 5.99
N ALA A 57 4.58 -2.59 6.70
CA ALA A 57 4.47 -4.04 6.53
C ALA A 57 4.07 -4.41 5.10
N TRP A 58 3.21 -3.62 4.46
CA TRP A 58 2.83 -3.82 3.07
C TRP A 58 4.01 -3.56 2.13
N ASP A 59 4.60 -2.37 2.19
CA ASP A 59 5.75 -1.96 1.37
C ASP A 59 6.88 -2.99 1.43
N THR A 60 7.30 -3.37 2.63
CA THR A 60 8.40 -4.34 2.82
C THR A 60 8.02 -5.76 2.40
N SER A 61 6.75 -6.17 2.52
CA SER A 61 6.29 -7.49 2.05
C SER A 61 6.31 -7.59 0.53
N LEU A 62 5.99 -6.50 -0.20
CA LEU A 62 6.14 -6.46 -1.67
C LEU A 62 7.59 -6.68 -2.08
N GLN A 63 8.50 -5.97 -1.45
CA GLN A 63 9.94 -6.05 -1.73
C GLN A 63 10.50 -7.44 -1.43
N ASP A 64 10.15 -8.01 -0.27
CA ASP A 64 10.59 -9.33 0.13
C ASP A 64 10.05 -10.43 -0.80
N ALA A 65 8.80 -10.30 -1.24
CA ALA A 65 8.23 -11.23 -2.23
C ALA A 65 8.99 -11.20 -3.56
N ILE A 66 9.38 -10.01 -4.03
CA ILE A 66 10.21 -9.86 -5.24
C ILE A 66 11.58 -10.51 -5.04
N ILE A 67 12.25 -10.23 -3.94
CA ILE A 67 13.60 -10.76 -3.63
C ILE A 67 13.57 -12.29 -3.56
N ARG A 68 12.61 -12.89 -2.84
CA ARG A 68 12.48 -14.35 -2.74
C ARG A 68 12.17 -14.98 -4.10
N PHE A 69 11.27 -14.38 -4.87
CA PHE A 69 10.96 -14.85 -6.22
C PHE A 69 12.20 -14.80 -7.13
N LYS A 70 12.93 -13.68 -7.16
CA LYS A 70 14.15 -13.55 -7.98
C LYS A 70 15.25 -14.52 -7.55
N LYS A 71 15.39 -14.76 -6.26
CA LYS A 71 16.32 -15.77 -5.75
C LYS A 71 15.97 -17.18 -6.23
N LEU A 72 14.69 -17.54 -6.16
CA LEU A 72 14.20 -18.83 -6.69
C LEU A 72 14.34 -18.94 -8.21
N THR A 73 14.31 -17.81 -8.94
CA THR A 73 14.54 -17.79 -10.39
C THR A 73 16.01 -17.67 -10.79
N GLY A 74 16.93 -17.90 -9.86
CA GLY A 74 18.35 -18.06 -10.12
C GLY A 74 19.22 -16.81 -10.03
N TYR A 75 18.68 -15.68 -9.56
CA TYR A 75 19.45 -14.46 -9.32
C TYR A 75 20.24 -14.53 -8.02
N ASP A 76 21.37 -13.83 -7.98
CA ASP A 76 22.00 -13.42 -6.74
C ASP A 76 21.38 -12.11 -6.29
N THR A 77 20.73 -12.13 -5.13
CA THR A 77 19.87 -11.06 -4.68
C THR A 77 20.51 -10.27 -3.54
N LEU A 78 20.46 -8.93 -3.63
CA LEU A 78 20.77 -8.02 -2.53
C LEU A 78 19.48 -7.32 -2.08
N PHE A 79 19.10 -7.55 -0.83
CA PHE A 79 18.05 -6.76 -0.15
C PHE A 79 18.71 -5.99 0.99
N LEU A 80 19.10 -4.75 0.71
CA LEU A 80 19.87 -3.90 1.61
C LEU A 80 18.93 -3.19 2.59
N PRO A 81 19.03 -3.45 3.90
CA PRO A 81 18.29 -2.73 4.93
C PRO A 81 18.93 -1.39 5.27
N GLY A 82 18.12 -0.48 5.77
CA GLY A 82 18.64 0.73 6.38
C GLY A 82 17.54 1.59 7.00
N MET A 83 17.95 2.68 7.67
CA MET A 83 17.06 3.57 8.40
C MET A 83 17.43 5.03 8.15
N ASP A 84 16.43 5.91 8.24
CA ASP A 84 16.59 7.34 8.05
C ASP A 84 16.61 8.07 9.40
N HIS A 85 17.51 9.05 9.53
CA HIS A 85 17.63 9.88 10.74
C HIS A 85 16.44 10.83 10.94
N SER A 86 15.72 11.19 9.85
CA SER A 86 14.51 12.03 9.88
C SER A 86 14.66 13.28 10.74
N GLY A 87 15.45 14.26 10.28
CA GLY A 87 15.94 15.40 11.05
C GLY A 87 14.89 16.07 11.96
N ILE A 88 13.89 16.74 11.36
CA ILE A 88 12.84 17.46 12.10
C ILE A 88 12.06 16.52 13.03
N SER A 89 11.57 15.42 12.48
CA SER A 89 10.64 14.53 13.20
C SER A 89 11.30 13.83 14.38
N THR A 90 12.55 13.37 14.25
CA THR A 90 13.31 12.75 15.34
C THR A 90 13.67 13.78 16.40
N GLN A 91 14.15 14.96 15.99
CA GLN A 91 14.48 16.04 16.92
C GLN A 91 13.28 16.40 17.79
N VAL A 92 12.10 16.60 17.19
CA VAL A 92 10.84 16.89 17.92
C VAL A 92 10.51 15.79 18.93
N LYS A 93 10.70 14.52 18.58
CA LYS A 93 10.44 13.40 19.50
C LYS A 93 11.38 13.40 20.69
N VAL A 94 12.66 13.64 20.46
CA VAL A 94 13.66 13.74 21.52
C VAL A 94 13.38 14.95 22.41
N GLU A 95 13.05 16.11 21.83
CA GLU A 95 12.66 17.31 22.58
C GLU A 95 11.42 17.05 23.47
N GLN A 96 10.41 16.37 22.94
CA GLN A 96 9.21 15.99 23.69
C GLN A 96 9.54 15.04 24.85
N LYS A 97 10.45 14.07 24.64
CA LYS A 97 10.93 13.15 25.68
C LYS A 97 11.64 13.93 26.80
N LEU A 98 12.57 14.81 26.44
CA LEU A 98 13.32 15.64 27.38
C LEU A 98 12.39 16.60 28.18
N LYS A 99 11.45 17.25 27.48
CA LYS A 99 10.46 18.15 28.14
C LYS A 99 9.61 17.41 29.16
N LYS A 100 9.19 16.16 28.89
CA LYS A 100 8.49 15.33 29.87
C LYS A 100 9.34 15.02 31.12
N GLN A 101 10.67 15.03 30.99
CA GLN A 101 11.64 14.86 32.08
C GLN A 101 12.01 16.19 32.75
N GLY A 102 11.39 17.32 32.38
CA GLY A 102 11.70 18.65 32.89
C GLY A 102 12.99 19.26 32.34
N ILE A 103 13.57 18.71 31.27
CA ILE A 103 14.83 19.14 30.67
C ILE A 103 14.56 20.06 29.48
N ASP A 104 15.12 21.29 29.55
CA ASP A 104 15.09 22.24 28.43
C ASP A 104 16.29 21.98 27.50
N LYS A 105 16.03 21.83 26.19
CA LYS A 105 17.02 21.59 25.14
C LYS A 105 18.14 22.64 25.14
N ASN A 106 17.77 23.93 25.23
CA ASN A 106 18.73 25.02 25.14
C ASN A 106 19.69 25.04 26.35
N LYS A 107 19.16 24.68 27.55
CA LYS A 107 19.99 24.55 28.76
C LYS A 107 20.89 23.32 28.70
N LEU A 108 20.46 22.25 28.03
CA LEU A 108 21.21 21.02 27.85
C LEU A 108 22.45 21.22 26.92
N GLY A 109 22.28 22.02 25.87
CA GLY A 109 23.28 22.27 24.83
C GLY A 109 23.32 21.20 23.73
N ARG A 110 23.89 21.59 22.57
CA ARG A 110 23.89 20.76 21.35
C ARG A 110 24.50 19.38 21.53
N GLU A 111 25.69 19.31 22.12
CA GLU A 111 26.43 18.03 22.27
C GLU A 111 25.62 17.02 23.09
N LYS A 112 25.13 17.44 24.27
CA LYS A 112 24.36 16.55 25.14
C LYS A 112 23.01 16.17 24.51
N PHE A 113 22.39 17.08 23.77
CA PHE A 113 21.19 16.79 23.02
C PHE A 113 21.42 15.72 21.96
N LEU A 114 22.53 15.81 21.22
CA LEU A 114 22.87 14.82 20.19
C LEU A 114 23.11 13.44 20.80
N LEU A 115 23.72 13.35 22.01
CA LEU A 115 23.85 12.06 22.72
C LEU A 115 22.48 11.43 23.01
N GLU A 116 21.47 12.25 23.42
CA GLU A 116 20.12 11.74 23.65
C GLU A 116 19.42 11.33 22.34
N ALA A 117 19.69 12.04 21.23
CA ALA A 117 19.18 11.68 19.91
C ALA A 117 19.77 10.34 19.41
N TRP A 118 21.07 10.09 19.63
CA TRP A 118 21.69 8.80 19.33
C TRP A 118 21.13 7.65 20.18
N LYS A 119 20.87 7.87 21.48
CA LYS A 119 20.20 6.86 22.34
C LYS A 119 18.80 6.54 21.84
N TRP A 120 18.05 7.57 21.43
CA TRP A 120 16.74 7.42 20.82
C TRP A 120 16.81 6.58 19.54
N LYS A 121 17.76 6.89 18.66
CA LYS A 121 18.00 6.13 17.42
C LYS A 121 18.25 4.66 17.69
N GLU A 122 19.13 4.32 18.65
CA GLU A 122 19.43 2.91 18.95
C GLU A 122 18.23 2.16 19.50
N GLU A 123 17.44 2.79 20.39
CA GLU A 123 16.22 2.21 20.92
C GLU A 123 15.23 1.83 19.80
N TYR A 124 14.95 2.78 18.89
CA TYR A 124 13.97 2.55 17.83
C TYR A 124 14.51 1.69 16.68
N ALA A 125 15.81 1.75 16.39
CA ALA A 125 16.44 0.86 15.42
C ALA A 125 16.29 -0.60 15.83
N ASN A 126 16.49 -0.94 17.09
CA ASN A 126 16.31 -2.30 17.58
C ASN A 126 14.84 -2.76 17.47
N ILE A 127 13.87 -1.91 17.83
CA ILE A 127 12.44 -2.22 17.64
C ILE A 127 12.13 -2.48 16.17
N ILE A 128 12.64 -1.68 15.24
CA ILE A 128 12.43 -1.85 13.80
C ILE A 128 13.01 -3.17 13.31
N ARG A 129 14.24 -3.52 13.73
CA ARG A 129 14.85 -4.81 13.38
C ARG A 129 14.03 -6.01 13.88
N GLU A 130 13.52 -5.93 15.11
CA GLU A 130 12.61 -6.95 15.64
C GLU A 130 11.31 -7.07 14.82
N GLN A 131 10.74 -5.94 14.38
CA GLN A 131 9.56 -5.95 13.52
C GLN A 131 9.86 -6.52 12.12
N TRP A 132 11.01 -6.21 11.52
CA TRP A 132 11.46 -6.83 10.27
C TRP A 132 11.65 -8.34 10.41
N ALA A 133 12.23 -8.78 11.52
CA ALA A 133 12.38 -10.21 11.80
C ALA A 133 11.03 -10.93 11.91
N LYS A 134 10.05 -10.32 12.60
CA LYS A 134 8.68 -10.86 12.69
C LYS A 134 7.94 -10.86 11.36
N LEU A 135 8.23 -9.89 10.46
CA LEU A 135 7.71 -9.87 9.09
C LEU A 135 8.40 -10.88 8.17
N GLY A 136 9.50 -11.50 8.64
CA GLY A 136 10.24 -12.52 7.88
C GLY A 136 11.01 -11.98 6.71
N LEU A 137 11.47 -10.71 6.75
CA LEU A 137 12.13 -10.06 5.62
C LEU A 137 13.53 -10.64 5.36
N SER A 138 13.83 -10.95 4.11
CA SER A 138 15.11 -11.56 3.68
C SER A 138 16.24 -10.53 3.53
N LEU A 139 16.44 -9.73 4.57
CA LEU A 139 17.41 -8.63 4.61
C LEU A 139 18.85 -9.11 4.81
N ASP A 140 19.78 -8.55 4.04
CA ASP A 140 21.22 -8.76 4.26
C ASP A 140 21.78 -7.74 5.26
N TYR A 141 21.69 -8.02 6.55
CA TYR A 141 22.16 -7.14 7.61
C TYR A 141 23.67 -6.85 7.57
N SER A 142 24.46 -7.60 6.80
CA SER A 142 25.88 -7.26 6.62
C SER A 142 26.08 -5.98 5.80
N THR A 143 25.00 -5.48 5.17
CA THR A 143 24.99 -4.26 4.35
C THR A 143 24.12 -3.15 4.95
N GLU A 144 23.60 -3.34 6.18
CA GLU A 144 22.73 -2.35 6.83
C GLU A 144 23.40 -0.98 6.91
N LYS A 145 22.63 0.08 6.61
CA LYS A 145 23.08 1.47 6.64
C LYS A 145 22.11 2.36 7.43
N PHE A 146 22.67 3.39 8.02
CA PHE A 146 21.93 4.50 8.61
C PHE A 146 22.36 5.81 7.93
N THR A 147 21.43 6.71 7.65
CA THR A 147 21.74 7.94 6.89
C THR A 147 22.80 8.82 7.56
N LEU A 148 23.03 8.72 8.88
CA LEU A 148 24.10 9.42 9.59
C LEU A 148 25.33 8.53 9.90
N ASP A 149 25.46 7.34 9.32
CA ASP A 149 26.70 6.57 9.42
C ASP A 149 27.87 7.39 8.85
N GLU A 150 29.07 7.17 9.36
CA GLU A 150 30.25 7.98 9.05
C GLU A 150 30.55 7.99 7.56
N ASP A 151 30.50 6.83 6.90
CA ASP A 151 30.74 6.69 5.46
C ASP A 151 29.66 7.41 4.64
N ILE A 152 28.39 7.33 5.03
CA ILE A 152 27.30 8.06 4.37
C ILE A 152 27.46 9.57 4.59
N ASN A 153 27.78 10.00 5.82
CA ASN A 153 28.00 11.42 6.12
C ASN A 153 29.16 12.02 5.30
N GLN A 154 30.22 11.24 5.10
CA GLN A 154 31.34 11.64 4.24
C GLN A 154 30.88 11.86 2.79
N ILE A 155 30.14 10.93 2.22
CA ILE A 155 29.57 11.04 0.85
C ILE A 155 28.65 12.24 0.73
N VAL A 156 27.79 12.51 1.72
CA VAL A 156 26.90 13.67 1.76
C VAL A 156 27.71 14.97 1.69
N LYS A 157 28.81 15.09 2.46
CA LYS A 157 29.70 16.25 2.41
C LYS A 157 30.38 16.38 1.05
N GLU A 158 30.91 15.31 0.49
CA GLU A 158 31.55 15.31 -0.83
C GLU A 158 30.61 15.79 -1.92
N ILE A 159 29.35 15.33 -1.91
CA ILE A 159 28.34 15.73 -2.89
C ILE A 159 27.94 17.19 -2.69
N PHE A 160 27.76 17.65 -1.45
CA PHE A 160 27.47 19.05 -1.17
C PHE A 160 28.60 19.96 -1.72
N VAL A 161 29.86 19.66 -1.41
CA VAL A 161 31.03 20.44 -1.86
C VAL A 161 31.15 20.41 -3.39
N LYS A 162 30.96 19.23 -4.00
CA LYS A 162 30.95 19.10 -5.47
C LYS A 162 29.86 19.98 -6.09
N PHE A 163 28.63 19.88 -5.61
CA PHE A 163 27.49 20.65 -6.16
C PHE A 163 27.67 22.15 -5.93
N TYR A 164 28.31 22.56 -4.84
CA TYR A 164 28.66 23.96 -4.60
C TYR A 164 29.71 24.43 -5.63
N ASN A 165 30.79 23.69 -5.84
CA ASN A 165 31.82 24.01 -6.82
C ASN A 165 31.28 24.04 -8.25
N ASP A 166 30.32 23.18 -8.58
CA ASP A 166 29.61 23.13 -9.87
C ASP A 166 28.52 24.22 -9.98
N LYS A 167 28.39 25.13 -8.98
CA LYS A 167 27.40 26.23 -8.90
C LYS A 167 25.93 25.74 -8.95
N ILE A 168 25.70 24.51 -8.57
CA ILE A 168 24.37 23.90 -8.40
C ILE A 168 23.81 24.27 -7.02
N ILE A 169 24.65 24.25 -5.98
CA ILE A 169 24.30 24.75 -4.65
C ILE A 169 24.77 26.18 -4.50
N TYR A 170 23.95 27.03 -3.88
CA TYR A 170 24.27 28.42 -3.57
C TYR A 170 23.62 28.86 -2.26
N LYS A 171 24.13 29.92 -1.66
CA LYS A 171 23.55 30.56 -0.48
C LYS A 171 22.97 31.92 -0.88
N ASP A 172 21.74 32.18 -0.46
CA ASP A 172 21.07 33.45 -0.77
C ASP A 172 19.98 33.76 0.27
N LYS A 173 19.62 35.04 0.31
CA LYS A 173 18.57 35.56 1.17
C LYS A 173 17.26 35.61 0.40
N GLN A 174 16.37 34.67 0.61
CA GLN A 174 15.10 34.53 -0.09
C GLN A 174 13.94 34.30 0.86
N ILE A 175 12.71 34.48 0.36
CA ILE A 175 11.49 34.06 1.06
C ILE A 175 11.42 32.54 1.04
N VAL A 176 11.32 31.95 2.24
CA VAL A 176 11.13 30.53 2.43
C VAL A 176 9.86 30.26 3.23
N ASN A 177 9.36 29.05 3.12
CA ASN A 177 8.31 28.57 4.02
C ASN A 177 8.94 28.30 5.40
N TRP A 178 8.49 29.02 6.41
CA TRP A 178 9.01 28.94 7.77
C TRP A 178 7.98 28.32 8.71
N ASP A 179 8.39 27.31 9.47
CA ASP A 179 7.61 26.75 10.56
C ASP A 179 7.95 27.48 11.86
N PRO A 180 7.06 28.32 12.39
CA PRO A 180 7.36 29.13 13.57
C PRO A 180 7.36 28.33 14.89
N GLU A 181 6.70 27.17 14.92
CA GLU A 181 6.72 26.26 16.08
C GLU A 181 8.04 25.50 16.16
N GLN A 182 8.53 25.00 15.02
CA GLN A 182 9.80 24.29 14.93
C GLN A 182 11.00 25.25 14.74
N LYS A 183 10.75 26.52 14.43
CA LYS A 183 11.76 27.57 14.19
C LYS A 183 12.77 27.18 13.10
N THR A 184 12.26 26.66 11.99
CA THR A 184 13.08 26.19 10.87
C THR A 184 12.37 26.38 9.53
N ALA A 185 13.16 26.54 8.47
CA ALA A 185 12.67 26.46 7.10
C ALA A 185 12.16 25.04 6.79
N ILE A 186 11.10 24.97 5.98
CA ILE A 186 10.56 23.74 5.41
C ILE A 186 10.46 23.85 3.88
N SER A 187 10.49 22.74 3.17
CA SER A 187 10.37 22.74 1.71
C SER A 187 8.91 22.96 1.26
N ASN A 188 8.72 23.41 0.03
CA ASN A 188 7.38 23.67 -0.55
C ASN A 188 6.48 22.43 -0.50
N VAL A 189 7.05 21.23 -0.66
CA VAL A 189 6.30 19.97 -0.61
C VAL A 189 5.86 19.57 0.81
N GLU A 190 6.43 20.18 1.88
CA GLU A 190 6.04 19.98 3.28
C GLU A 190 4.93 20.95 3.73
N VAL A 191 4.41 21.79 2.81
CA VAL A 191 3.28 22.68 3.09
C VAL A 191 1.98 22.09 2.60
N ILE A 192 1.03 21.91 3.51
CA ILE A 192 -0.31 21.43 3.20
C ILE A 192 -1.26 22.61 3.15
N TYR A 193 -1.80 22.92 1.97
CA TYR A 193 -2.80 23.96 1.81
C TYR A 193 -4.19 23.45 2.19
N LYS A 194 -4.88 24.21 3.04
CA LYS A 194 -6.25 23.92 3.50
C LYS A 194 -7.15 25.12 3.28
N GLU A 195 -8.34 24.88 2.78
CA GLU A 195 -9.40 25.89 2.80
C GLU A 195 -9.70 26.28 4.25
N THR A 196 -9.53 27.56 4.55
CA THR A 196 -9.67 28.08 5.92
C THR A 196 -10.54 29.32 5.89
N GLN A 197 -11.54 29.36 6.78
CA GLN A 197 -12.26 30.60 7.03
C GLN A 197 -11.31 31.64 7.61
N SER A 198 -11.20 32.76 6.92
CA SER A 198 -10.32 33.89 7.24
C SER A 198 -11.09 35.20 7.07
N LYS A 199 -10.46 36.30 7.41
CA LYS A 199 -11.05 37.62 7.22
C LYS A 199 -10.13 38.49 6.39
N MET A 200 -10.74 39.29 5.54
CA MET A 200 -10.13 40.40 4.86
C MET A 200 -10.39 41.66 5.66
N TYR A 201 -9.37 42.40 6.01
CA TYR A 201 -9.43 43.62 6.84
C TYR A 201 -9.09 44.84 5.99
N TYR A 202 -9.89 45.89 6.08
CA TYR A 202 -9.77 47.07 5.28
C TYR A 202 -9.31 48.26 6.15
N PHE A 203 -8.17 48.91 5.76
CA PHE A 203 -7.53 50.00 6.50
C PHE A 203 -7.39 51.24 5.64
N LYS A 204 -7.54 52.45 6.26
CA LYS A 204 -7.26 53.75 5.65
C LYS A 204 -5.78 54.05 5.78
N TYR A 205 -5.10 54.26 4.65
CA TYR A 205 -3.76 54.85 4.58
C TYR A 205 -3.91 56.29 4.20
N MET A 206 -3.74 57.21 5.16
CA MET A 206 -3.91 58.68 4.97
C MET A 206 -2.81 59.20 4.06
N LEU A 207 -3.17 60.03 3.08
CA LEU A 207 -2.16 60.76 2.29
C LEU A 207 -1.40 61.75 3.17
N GLU A 208 -0.09 61.84 2.98
CA GLU A 208 0.75 62.81 3.71
C GLU A 208 0.25 64.26 3.47
N ASN A 209 0.00 64.99 4.53
CA ASN A 209 -0.51 66.39 4.53
C ASN A 209 -1.90 66.56 3.84
N SER A 210 -2.78 65.55 3.94
CA SER A 210 -4.12 65.60 3.34
C SER A 210 -5.12 64.79 4.17
N ASP A 211 -6.40 65.13 4.12
CA ASP A 211 -7.49 64.37 4.70
C ASP A 211 -7.96 63.22 3.78
N LYS A 212 -7.39 63.10 2.56
CA LYS A 212 -7.67 61.99 1.65
C LYS A 212 -6.93 60.71 2.11
N TYR A 213 -7.48 59.57 1.77
CA TYR A 213 -6.89 58.28 2.08
C TYR A 213 -7.08 57.25 0.95
N LEU A 214 -6.23 56.21 0.92
CA LEU A 214 -6.41 55.04 0.12
C LEU A 214 -6.83 53.90 1.05
N ILE A 215 -7.74 53.04 0.54
CA ILE A 215 -8.17 51.85 1.29
C ILE A 215 -7.35 50.66 0.83
N VAL A 216 -6.71 49.97 1.78
CA VAL A 216 -5.96 48.74 1.53
C VAL A 216 -6.67 47.57 2.21
N ALA A 217 -6.84 46.49 1.48
CA ALA A 217 -7.38 45.23 1.99
C ALA A 217 -6.22 44.25 2.27
N THR A 218 -6.21 43.63 3.45
CA THR A 218 -5.19 42.61 3.83
C THR A 218 -5.77 41.53 4.69
N THR A 219 -5.29 40.28 4.52
CA THR A 219 -5.57 39.17 5.44
C THR A 219 -4.60 39.15 6.62
N ARG A 220 -3.49 39.94 6.56
CA ARG A 220 -2.37 39.88 7.49
C ARG A 220 -2.00 41.24 8.09
N PRO A 221 -2.87 41.84 8.92
CA PRO A 221 -2.56 43.13 9.57
C PRO A 221 -1.24 43.13 10.39
N GLU A 222 -0.86 42.01 10.96
CA GLU A 222 0.35 41.79 11.77
C GLU A 222 1.66 42.03 11.00
N THR A 223 1.63 42.08 9.66
CA THR A 223 2.82 42.34 8.85
C THR A 223 2.95 43.80 8.44
N MET A 224 1.94 44.63 8.68
CA MET A 224 1.91 46.04 8.28
C MET A 224 3.06 46.90 8.87
N PHE A 225 3.69 46.42 9.95
CA PHE A 225 4.89 47.07 10.51
C PHE A 225 6.05 47.19 9.53
N ALA A 226 6.08 46.30 8.51
CA ALA A 226 7.16 46.18 7.54
C ALA A 226 6.78 46.65 6.15
N ASP A 227 5.63 47.31 5.96
CA ASP A 227 5.20 47.86 4.68
C ASP A 227 6.23 48.90 4.17
N GLN A 228 6.60 48.75 2.88
CA GLN A 228 7.57 49.62 2.24
C GLN A 228 6.94 50.60 1.26
N CYS A 229 5.81 50.26 0.68
CA CYS A 229 5.05 51.12 -0.23
C CYS A 229 3.61 50.62 -0.35
N LEU A 230 2.74 51.43 -0.95
CA LEU A 230 1.53 50.95 -1.61
C LEU A 230 1.83 50.83 -3.11
N VAL A 231 1.18 49.84 -3.74
CA VAL A 231 1.32 49.58 -5.17
C VAL A 231 -0.06 49.68 -5.82
N VAL A 232 -0.13 50.37 -6.95
CA VAL A 232 -1.34 50.55 -7.76
C VAL A 232 -1.04 50.17 -9.21
N ASN A 233 -2.04 49.77 -9.97
CA ASN A 233 -1.84 49.51 -11.39
C ASN A 233 -1.73 50.84 -12.15
N PRO A 234 -0.73 51.04 -13.04
CA PRO A 234 -0.56 52.29 -13.80
C PRO A 234 -1.76 52.61 -14.70
N ASN A 235 -2.55 51.62 -15.09
CA ASN A 235 -3.72 51.77 -15.94
C ASN A 235 -5.03 51.98 -15.14
N ASP A 236 -4.99 51.96 -13.79
CA ASP A 236 -6.15 52.24 -12.96
C ASP A 236 -6.38 53.73 -12.78
N SER A 237 -7.38 54.24 -13.49
CA SER A 237 -7.69 55.68 -13.47
C SER A 237 -8.09 56.22 -12.09
N ARG A 238 -8.52 55.39 -11.16
CA ARG A 238 -8.86 55.79 -9.79
C ARG A 238 -7.67 56.25 -8.98
N TYR A 239 -6.46 55.76 -9.32
CA TYR A 239 -5.27 55.95 -8.50
C TYR A 239 -4.09 56.60 -9.23
N GLN A 240 -4.20 56.91 -10.53
CA GLN A 240 -3.12 57.55 -11.30
C GLN A 240 -2.63 58.85 -10.68
N GLU A 241 -3.52 59.68 -10.14
CA GLU A 241 -3.15 60.95 -9.50
C GLU A 241 -2.34 60.78 -8.19
N TYR A 242 -2.34 59.57 -7.59
CA TYR A 242 -1.65 59.29 -6.34
C TYR A 242 -0.26 58.65 -6.54
N ILE A 243 0.09 58.26 -7.75
CA ILE A 243 1.42 57.68 -8.06
C ILE A 243 2.51 58.71 -7.70
N ASN A 244 3.58 58.27 -7.03
CA ASN A 244 4.68 59.05 -6.47
C ASN A 244 4.31 59.97 -5.30
N LYS A 245 3.06 59.97 -4.83
CA LYS A 245 2.70 60.56 -3.54
C LYS A 245 3.06 59.63 -2.40
N LYS A 246 2.87 60.14 -1.17
CA LYS A 246 3.18 59.34 0.04
C LYS A 246 1.95 59.19 0.91
N VAL A 247 1.91 58.08 1.62
CA VAL A 247 0.86 57.76 2.60
C VAL A 247 1.46 57.43 3.98
N ILE A 248 0.66 57.59 5.00
CA ILE A 248 1.00 57.27 6.39
C ILE A 248 0.46 55.86 6.69
N ASN A 249 1.34 54.94 7.03
CA ASN A 249 0.96 53.63 7.49
C ASN A 249 0.12 53.74 8.78
N PRO A 250 -1.08 53.11 8.83
CA PRO A 250 -2.00 53.24 9.97
C PRO A 250 -1.46 52.63 11.25
N VAL A 251 -0.52 51.69 11.18
CA VAL A 251 -0.07 50.94 12.36
C VAL A 251 1.16 51.55 13.01
N ASN A 252 2.22 51.82 12.24
CA ASN A 252 3.50 52.32 12.77
C ASN A 252 3.76 53.80 12.46
N LYS A 253 2.81 54.47 11.76
CA LYS A 253 2.86 55.90 11.38
C LYS A 253 4.02 56.26 10.45
N GLN A 254 4.71 55.31 9.84
CA GLN A 254 5.75 55.56 8.85
C GLN A 254 5.16 56.15 7.57
N VAL A 255 5.88 57.06 6.96
CA VAL A 255 5.54 57.60 5.64
C VAL A 255 6.17 56.74 4.58
N ILE A 256 5.33 56.16 3.70
CA ILE A 256 5.74 55.28 2.61
C ILE A 256 5.23 55.77 1.26
N PRO A 257 5.97 55.53 0.15
CA PRO A 257 5.57 55.97 -1.19
C PRO A 257 4.44 55.13 -1.78
N ILE A 258 3.72 55.70 -2.75
CA ILE A 258 2.84 55.03 -3.67
C ILE A 258 3.61 54.79 -4.98
N ILE A 259 3.81 53.56 -5.37
CA ILE A 259 4.45 53.17 -6.64
C ILE A 259 3.44 52.53 -7.57
N SER A 260 3.79 52.36 -8.85
CA SER A 260 2.96 51.68 -9.83
C SER A 260 3.61 50.40 -10.34
N ASP A 261 2.79 49.31 -10.48
CA ASP A 261 3.19 48.06 -11.11
C ASP A 261 1.98 47.38 -11.75
N GLU A 262 2.17 46.81 -12.95
CA GLU A 262 1.13 46.07 -13.67
C GLU A 262 0.72 44.76 -12.96
N TYR A 263 1.50 44.31 -11.98
CA TYR A 263 1.21 43.13 -11.17
C TYR A 263 -0.12 43.27 -10.39
N VAL A 264 -0.51 44.48 -10.02
CA VAL A 264 -1.74 44.73 -9.26
C VAL A 264 -2.97 44.56 -10.15
N ASP A 265 -3.84 43.62 -9.76
CA ASP A 265 -5.13 43.41 -10.40
C ASP A 265 -6.10 44.55 -10.02
N ILE A 266 -6.59 45.25 -11.03
CA ILE A 266 -7.50 46.41 -10.89
C ILE A 266 -8.83 46.01 -10.25
N GLU A 267 -9.32 44.80 -10.53
CA GLU A 267 -10.61 44.26 -10.08
C GLU A 267 -10.51 43.56 -8.73
N PHE A 268 -9.31 43.24 -8.24
CA PHE A 268 -9.15 42.52 -6.98
C PHE A 268 -9.10 43.47 -5.78
N GLY A 269 -9.97 43.24 -4.81
CA GLY A 269 -10.04 43.99 -3.56
C GLY A 269 -10.35 45.46 -3.80
N THR A 270 -9.43 46.38 -3.44
CA THR A 270 -9.56 47.82 -3.66
C THR A 270 -8.80 48.29 -4.88
N GLY A 271 -7.99 47.45 -5.53
CA GLY A 271 -7.02 47.88 -6.57
C GLY A 271 -5.76 48.53 -5.98
N VAL A 272 -5.64 48.58 -4.66
CA VAL A 272 -4.46 49.12 -3.94
C VAL A 272 -3.88 47.99 -3.07
N MET A 273 -2.63 47.65 -3.30
CA MET A 273 -1.93 46.59 -2.56
C MET A 273 -0.85 47.21 -1.66
N LYS A 274 -0.76 46.75 -0.40
CA LYS A 274 0.40 46.99 0.44
C LYS A 274 1.56 46.09 0.04
N CYS A 275 2.79 46.50 0.18
CA CYS A 275 3.97 45.69 -0.12
C CYS A 275 4.82 45.45 1.12
N THR A 276 4.91 44.21 1.55
CA THR A 276 5.67 43.75 2.72
C THR A 276 6.68 42.65 2.32
N PRO A 277 7.82 43.06 1.74
CA PRO A 277 8.71 42.15 1.01
C PRO A 277 9.29 40.96 1.80
N ALA A 278 9.43 41.07 3.11
CA ALA A 278 10.02 40.03 3.94
C ALA A 278 9.02 38.95 4.38
N HIS A 279 7.71 39.12 4.07
CA HIS A 279 6.63 38.29 4.56
C HIS A 279 5.62 37.84 3.50
N ASP A 280 5.91 38.09 2.21
CA ASP A 280 5.14 37.65 1.06
C ASP A 280 6.05 37.44 -0.15
N LEU A 281 5.85 36.35 -0.91
CA LEU A 281 6.70 36.01 -2.05
C LEU A 281 6.52 36.99 -3.23
N ASN A 282 5.30 37.45 -3.49
CA ASN A 282 5.01 38.38 -4.58
C ASN A 282 5.56 39.75 -4.24
N ASP A 283 5.40 40.20 -2.99
CA ASP A 283 5.97 41.43 -2.47
C ASP A 283 7.51 41.43 -2.53
N TYR A 284 8.12 40.25 -2.30
CA TYR A 284 9.56 40.04 -2.43
C TYR A 284 10.04 40.29 -3.88
N HIS A 285 9.33 39.71 -4.87
CA HIS A 285 9.67 39.98 -6.29
C HIS A 285 9.49 41.43 -6.70
N LEU A 286 8.42 42.05 -6.21
CA LEU A 286 8.22 43.52 -6.43
C LEU A 286 9.35 44.36 -5.80
N ALA A 287 9.80 43.95 -4.61
CA ALA A 287 10.90 44.66 -3.94
C ALA A 287 12.22 44.53 -4.69
N ILE A 288 12.52 43.38 -5.30
CA ILE A 288 13.70 43.25 -6.18
C ILE A 288 13.56 44.17 -7.40
N LYS A 289 12.39 44.17 -8.08
CA LYS A 289 12.10 44.94 -9.26
C LYS A 289 12.23 46.45 -8.99
N HIS A 290 11.74 46.90 -7.84
CA HIS A 290 11.69 48.31 -7.46
C HIS A 290 12.79 48.75 -6.48
N ASN A 291 13.76 47.86 -6.18
CA ASN A 291 14.86 48.11 -5.25
C ASN A 291 14.41 48.61 -3.86
N LEU A 292 13.37 47.98 -3.30
CA LEU A 292 12.81 48.31 -1.99
C LEU A 292 13.60 47.63 -0.86
N LYS A 293 13.54 48.21 0.36
CA LYS A 293 14.05 47.56 1.57
C LYS A 293 13.16 46.36 1.94
N MET A 294 13.72 45.41 2.67
CA MET A 294 13.00 44.17 3.08
C MET A 294 13.11 43.95 4.60
N PRO A 295 12.49 44.81 5.43
CA PRO A 295 12.54 44.65 6.87
C PRO A 295 11.70 43.47 7.33
N ILE A 296 12.24 42.70 8.28
CA ILE A 296 11.55 41.56 8.92
C ILE A 296 10.86 42.09 10.19
N CYS A 297 9.55 41.86 10.35
CA CYS A 297 8.78 42.32 11.52
C CYS A 297 8.36 41.18 12.47
N LEU A 298 8.59 39.92 12.11
CA LEU A 298 8.34 38.78 12.97
C LEU A 298 9.66 38.13 13.40
N ASN A 299 9.69 37.61 14.61
CA ASN A 299 10.74 36.72 15.09
C ASN A 299 10.57 35.29 14.53
N THR A 300 11.57 34.44 14.70
CA THR A 300 11.55 33.05 14.23
C THR A 300 10.45 32.17 14.86
N ASP A 301 9.88 32.57 16.00
CA ASP A 301 8.74 31.92 16.64
C ASP A 301 7.38 32.53 16.26
N GLY A 302 7.35 33.42 15.30
CA GLY A 302 6.12 34.06 14.83
C GLY A 302 5.63 35.20 15.75
N SER A 303 6.36 35.55 16.79
CA SER A 303 6.07 36.74 17.62
C SER A 303 6.52 38.02 16.90
N VAL A 304 5.86 39.12 17.19
CA VAL A 304 6.23 40.45 16.65
C VAL A 304 7.57 40.92 17.24
N ASN A 305 8.47 41.41 16.40
CA ASN A 305 9.78 41.90 16.83
C ASN A 305 9.74 43.39 17.23
N GLN A 306 10.92 44.02 17.37
CA GLN A 306 11.04 45.44 17.79
C GLN A 306 10.36 46.44 16.85
N LEU A 307 10.15 46.12 15.55
CA LEU A 307 9.44 46.99 14.61
C LEU A 307 7.95 47.17 14.99
N GLY A 308 7.41 46.25 15.75
CA GLY A 308 6.02 46.29 16.23
C GLY A 308 5.81 47.27 17.40
N GLY A 309 6.84 47.90 17.96
CA GLY A 309 6.74 48.87 19.07
C GLY A 309 5.94 48.31 20.25
N LYS A 310 4.78 48.91 20.56
CA LYS A 310 3.92 48.45 21.68
C LYS A 310 3.39 47.01 21.52
N TYR A 311 3.43 46.41 20.36
CA TYR A 311 3.00 45.02 20.08
C TYR A 311 4.17 44.00 20.13
N GLN A 312 5.40 44.48 20.42
CA GLN A 312 6.58 43.61 20.50
C GLN A 312 6.36 42.46 21.47
N GLY A 313 6.76 41.26 21.07
CA GLY A 313 6.65 40.04 21.85
C GLY A 313 5.27 39.35 21.84
N LEU A 314 4.24 39.98 21.26
CA LEU A 314 2.94 39.34 21.08
C LEU A 314 3.02 38.29 19.95
N ASP A 315 2.31 37.18 20.11
CA ASP A 315 2.04 36.26 19.01
C ASP A 315 1.34 37.00 17.86
N ARG A 316 1.69 36.66 16.62
CA ARG A 316 1.18 37.30 15.40
C ARG A 316 -0.36 37.41 15.33
N PHE A 317 -1.08 36.39 15.80
CA PHE A 317 -2.55 36.39 15.79
C PHE A 317 -3.14 37.24 16.93
N VAL A 318 -2.44 37.32 18.05
CA VAL A 318 -2.79 38.24 19.14
C VAL A 318 -2.54 39.67 18.72
N ALA A 319 -1.37 39.95 18.13
CA ALA A 319 -1.03 41.26 17.58
C ALA A 319 -2.04 41.73 16.53
N ARG A 320 -2.49 40.84 15.63
CA ARG A 320 -3.54 41.12 14.63
C ARG A 320 -4.81 41.68 15.29
N LYS A 321 -5.29 41.04 16.36
CA LYS A 321 -6.49 41.50 17.08
C LYS A 321 -6.31 42.86 17.75
N GLU A 322 -5.17 43.08 18.36
CA GLU A 322 -4.87 44.38 19.02
C GLU A 322 -4.66 45.53 18.01
N ILE A 323 -4.05 45.24 16.85
CA ILE A 323 -3.92 46.22 15.75
C ILE A 323 -5.30 46.67 15.26
N ILE A 324 -6.21 45.74 14.99
CA ILE A 324 -7.57 46.03 14.54
C ILE A 324 -8.32 46.87 15.57
N LYS A 325 -8.23 46.50 16.85
CA LYS A 325 -8.86 47.24 17.96
C LYS A 325 -8.35 48.67 18.07
N ASP A 326 -7.05 48.86 17.89
CA ASP A 326 -6.47 50.22 17.95
C ASP A 326 -6.77 51.04 16.69
N ALA A 327 -6.80 50.43 15.52
CA ALA A 327 -7.20 51.08 14.27
C ALA A 327 -8.68 51.52 14.29
N ILE A 328 -9.56 50.77 14.96
CA ILE A 328 -10.96 51.19 15.20
C ILE A 328 -11.03 52.44 16.06
N LYS A 329 -10.25 52.52 17.16
CA LYS A 329 -10.19 53.71 18.02
C LYS A 329 -9.69 54.95 17.31
N GLU A 330 -8.80 54.79 16.36
CA GLU A 330 -8.18 55.88 15.57
C GLU A 330 -8.96 56.22 14.29
N ASP A 331 -10.10 55.62 14.01
CA ASP A 331 -10.91 55.75 12.77
C ASP A 331 -10.12 55.38 11.50
N LEU A 332 -9.15 54.48 11.62
CA LEU A 332 -8.33 53.98 10.50
C LEU A 332 -8.77 52.63 10.00
N PHE A 333 -9.72 51.97 10.66
CA PHE A 333 -10.33 50.71 10.25
C PHE A 333 -11.65 50.97 9.50
N VAL A 334 -11.83 50.37 8.32
CA VAL A 334 -13.05 50.55 7.52
C VAL A 334 -14.08 49.46 7.75
N LYS A 335 -13.68 48.23 7.55
CA LYS A 335 -14.55 47.04 7.71
C LYS A 335 -13.72 45.78 7.73
N GLU A 336 -14.41 44.64 8.04
CA GLU A 336 -13.89 43.29 7.77
C GLU A 336 -14.91 42.48 6.97
N GLU A 337 -14.41 41.53 6.17
CA GLU A 337 -15.24 40.62 5.38
C GLU A 337 -14.77 39.19 5.58
N ASP A 338 -15.68 38.25 5.72
CA ASP A 338 -15.35 36.82 5.79
C ASP A 338 -14.96 36.33 4.41
N ILE A 339 -13.86 35.60 4.33
CA ILE A 339 -13.36 34.98 3.10
C ILE A 339 -12.92 33.55 3.36
N ILE A 340 -12.93 32.76 2.30
CA ILE A 340 -12.30 31.43 2.30
C ILE A 340 -11.02 31.56 1.47
N ASN A 341 -9.89 31.21 2.06
CA ASN A 341 -8.61 31.21 1.35
C ASN A 341 -7.81 29.93 1.65
N GLN A 342 -6.85 29.66 0.78
CA GLN A 342 -5.93 28.53 0.93
C GLN A 342 -4.78 28.94 1.87
N VAL A 343 -4.78 28.40 3.08
CA VAL A 343 -3.74 28.66 4.08
C VAL A 343 -2.77 27.49 4.13
N GLY A 344 -1.47 27.77 4.06
CA GLY A 344 -0.42 26.77 4.19
C GLY A 344 -0.18 26.37 5.63
N PHE A 345 -0.17 25.07 5.90
CA PHE A 345 0.14 24.47 7.20
C PHE A 345 1.39 23.61 7.07
N SER A 346 2.26 23.64 8.06
CA SER A 346 3.37 22.71 8.15
C SER A 346 2.85 21.27 8.33
N GLU A 347 3.31 20.35 7.49
CA GLU A 347 2.99 18.92 7.62
C GLU A 347 3.45 18.35 8.97
N ARG A 348 4.51 18.93 9.56
CA ARG A 348 5.18 18.40 10.76
C ARG A 348 4.57 18.89 12.07
N SER A 349 4.34 20.21 12.20
CA SER A 349 3.81 20.84 13.41
C SER A 349 2.30 21.12 13.33
N ASN A 350 1.74 21.16 12.12
CA ASN A 350 0.41 21.68 11.80
C ASN A 350 0.25 23.19 12.12
N ALA A 351 1.35 23.91 12.36
CA ALA A 351 1.34 25.35 12.48
C ALA A 351 1.08 26.02 11.12
N ILE A 352 0.47 27.21 11.14
CA ILE A 352 0.36 28.05 9.94
C ILE A 352 1.77 28.51 9.56
N VAL A 353 2.15 28.19 8.32
CA VAL A 353 3.47 28.53 7.75
C VAL A 353 3.58 30.05 7.53
N GLU A 354 4.76 30.61 7.84
CA GLU A 354 5.10 31.98 7.55
C GLU A 354 5.99 32.09 6.31
N PRO A 355 5.62 32.88 5.29
CA PRO A 355 6.59 33.36 4.32
C PRO A 355 7.61 34.23 5.05
N TYR A 356 8.88 33.82 5.05
CA TYR A 356 9.90 34.45 5.89
C TYR A 356 11.20 34.64 5.14
N LEU A 357 11.71 35.87 5.15
CA LEU A 357 12.98 36.23 4.50
C LEU A 357 14.15 35.72 5.33
N SER A 358 14.92 34.77 4.80
CA SER A 358 16.02 34.13 5.53
C SER A 358 17.19 33.80 4.64
N ASP A 359 18.40 33.81 5.22
CA ASP A 359 19.62 33.35 4.57
C ASP A 359 19.63 31.84 4.59
N GLN A 360 19.53 31.19 3.43
CA GLN A 360 19.40 29.73 3.31
C GLN A 360 20.29 29.20 2.18
N TRP A 361 20.50 27.88 2.20
CA TRP A 361 21.15 27.13 1.14
C TRP A 361 20.12 26.55 0.18
N PHE A 362 20.37 26.67 -1.13
CA PHE A 362 19.46 26.24 -2.19
C PHE A 362 20.17 25.36 -3.21
N VAL A 363 19.40 24.43 -3.80
CA VAL A 363 19.77 23.67 -5.00
C VAL A 363 19.01 24.25 -6.20
N LYS A 364 19.75 24.65 -7.25
CA LYS A 364 19.16 25.12 -8.53
C LYS A 364 18.49 23.95 -9.25
N MET A 365 17.21 24.10 -9.56
CA MET A 365 16.42 23.02 -10.15
C MET A 365 16.36 23.04 -11.67
N ASP A 366 16.68 24.14 -12.36
CA ASP A 366 16.50 24.27 -13.82
C ASP A 366 17.25 23.20 -14.62
N LYS A 367 18.50 22.89 -14.26
CA LYS A 367 19.28 21.82 -14.88
C LYS A 367 18.61 20.46 -14.67
N PHE A 368 18.11 20.21 -13.49
CA PHE A 368 17.54 18.93 -13.08
C PHE A 368 16.18 18.68 -13.73
N LYS A 369 15.37 19.74 -13.93
CA LYS A 369 14.10 19.65 -14.67
C LYS A 369 14.30 18.99 -16.03
N ASN A 370 15.16 19.61 -16.86
CA ASN A 370 15.42 19.13 -18.21
C ASN A 370 16.01 17.71 -18.20
N MET A 371 17.00 17.47 -17.33
CA MET A 371 17.68 16.18 -17.24
C MET A 371 16.71 15.01 -16.92
N VAL A 372 15.75 15.20 -16.01
CA VAL A 372 14.77 14.17 -15.65
C VAL A 372 13.72 13.98 -16.75
N ILE A 373 13.23 15.08 -17.35
CA ILE A 373 12.23 15.04 -18.42
C ILE A 373 12.82 14.37 -19.66
N ASP A 374 14.04 14.75 -20.05
CA ASP A 374 14.75 14.16 -21.20
C ASP A 374 14.98 12.66 -21.01
N LEU A 375 15.41 12.25 -19.79
CA LEU A 375 15.58 10.83 -19.47
C LEU A 375 14.30 10.02 -19.71
N GLN A 376 13.15 10.54 -19.29
CA GLN A 376 11.87 9.83 -19.43
C GLN A 376 11.41 9.68 -20.89
N ASN A 377 12.00 10.43 -21.81
CA ASN A 377 11.73 10.36 -23.23
C ASN A 377 12.67 9.38 -23.97
N LEU A 378 13.68 8.80 -23.30
CA LEU A 378 14.63 7.87 -23.89
C LEU A 378 14.13 6.41 -23.80
N ASP A 379 14.66 5.52 -24.65
CA ASP A 379 14.36 4.09 -24.62
C ASP A 379 14.81 3.40 -23.32
N ASN A 380 15.90 3.87 -22.73
CA ASN A 380 16.43 3.40 -21.44
C ASN A 380 15.90 4.17 -20.24
N ARG A 381 14.70 4.73 -20.37
CA ARG A 381 13.99 5.43 -19.27
C ARG A 381 13.76 4.54 -18.06
N ILE A 382 13.44 5.17 -16.94
CA ILE A 382 12.95 4.48 -15.74
C ILE A 382 11.51 4.03 -15.99
N ASN A 383 11.23 2.75 -15.78
CA ASN A 383 9.88 2.19 -15.95
C ASN A 383 9.06 2.38 -14.67
N PHE A 384 7.93 3.04 -14.75
CA PHE A 384 6.99 3.16 -13.63
C PHE A 384 5.87 2.13 -13.72
N TYR A 385 5.57 1.50 -12.60
CA TYR A 385 4.46 0.56 -12.44
C TYR A 385 3.46 1.11 -11.41
N PRO A 386 2.28 1.65 -11.85
CA PRO A 386 1.84 1.82 -13.24
C PRO A 386 2.47 3.06 -13.95
N ASN A 387 2.53 3.02 -15.27
CA ASN A 387 3.20 4.03 -16.12
C ASN A 387 2.76 5.48 -15.86
N ARG A 388 1.49 5.72 -15.47
CA ARG A 388 0.96 7.07 -15.21
C ARG A 388 1.78 7.89 -14.20
N PHE A 389 2.54 7.26 -13.31
CA PHE A 389 3.37 7.97 -12.34
C PHE A 389 4.64 8.58 -12.94
N GLY A 390 5.08 8.11 -14.10
CA GLY A 390 6.10 8.79 -14.90
C GLY A 390 5.61 10.17 -15.38
N ASP A 391 4.36 10.25 -15.85
CA ASP A 391 3.75 11.53 -16.26
C ASP A 391 3.53 12.48 -15.05
N VAL A 392 3.21 11.91 -13.89
CA VAL A 392 3.09 12.68 -12.64
C VAL A 392 4.44 13.28 -12.25
N LEU A 393 5.52 12.50 -12.34
CA LEU A 393 6.89 12.98 -12.11
C LEU A 393 7.25 14.11 -13.07
N ASN A 394 7.03 13.94 -14.37
CA ASN A 394 7.36 14.96 -15.39
C ASN A 394 6.62 16.27 -15.15
N ARG A 395 5.32 16.24 -14.86
CA ARG A 395 4.53 17.45 -14.53
C ARG A 395 5.06 18.18 -13.30
N TRP A 396 5.48 17.43 -12.28
CA TRP A 396 6.06 18.03 -11.08
C TRP A 396 7.41 18.66 -11.38
N MET A 397 8.28 17.95 -12.12
CA MET A 397 9.59 18.48 -12.51
C MET A 397 9.47 19.79 -13.30
N THR A 398 8.52 19.88 -14.23
CA THR A 398 8.28 21.11 -15.02
C THR A 398 8.04 22.33 -14.13
N ASN A 399 7.32 22.17 -13.01
CA ASN A 399 6.94 23.24 -12.10
C ASN A 399 7.82 23.33 -10.84
N ALA A 400 8.92 22.58 -10.76
CA ALA A 400 9.76 22.59 -9.58
C ALA A 400 10.47 23.94 -9.41
N HIS A 401 10.51 24.47 -8.19
CA HIS A 401 11.28 25.65 -7.79
C HIS A 401 12.58 25.23 -7.13
N ASP A 402 13.52 26.17 -6.99
CA ASP A 402 14.76 25.93 -6.27
C ASP A 402 14.49 25.37 -4.88
N TRP A 403 15.26 24.37 -4.51
CA TRP A 403 15.03 23.59 -3.29
C TRP A 403 15.86 24.15 -2.14
N CYS A 404 15.21 24.69 -1.11
CA CYS A 404 15.85 25.07 0.15
C CYS A 404 16.29 23.81 0.92
N ILE A 405 17.60 23.67 1.13
CA ILE A 405 18.22 22.48 1.73
C ILE A 405 18.75 22.68 3.14
N SER A 406 18.74 23.87 3.71
CA SER A 406 19.18 24.12 5.09
C SER A 406 18.03 24.05 6.08
N ARG A 407 18.31 23.53 7.27
CA ARG A 407 17.36 23.40 8.39
C ARG A 407 18.05 23.86 9.67
N GLN A 408 17.34 24.65 10.48
CA GLN A 408 17.83 25.19 11.76
C GLN A 408 17.63 24.16 12.88
N LEU A 409 18.28 23.00 12.72
CA LEU A 409 18.20 21.86 13.61
C LEU A 409 19.60 21.50 14.15
N TRP A 410 19.64 20.68 15.18
CA TRP A 410 20.88 20.08 15.69
C TRP A 410 21.10 18.67 15.17
N TRP A 411 20.01 17.90 14.96
CA TRP A 411 20.05 16.51 14.50
C TRP A 411 20.00 16.43 12.97
N GLY A 412 21.09 16.00 12.36
CA GLY A 412 21.24 15.86 10.92
C GLY A 412 22.68 16.05 10.44
N HIS A 413 22.89 16.07 9.13
CA HIS A 413 24.18 16.35 8.50
C HIS A 413 24.49 17.83 8.59
N GLN A 414 25.40 18.22 9.44
CA GLN A 414 25.84 19.60 9.56
C GLN A 414 26.47 20.10 8.27
N ILE A 415 26.06 21.27 7.82
CA ILE A 415 26.52 21.84 6.54
C ILE A 415 28.03 22.05 6.55
N PRO A 416 28.80 21.56 5.56
CA PRO A 416 30.23 21.62 5.52
C PRO A 416 30.73 22.98 4.99
N CYS A 417 30.37 24.03 5.70
CA CYS A 417 30.71 25.42 5.43
C CYS A 417 31.18 26.08 6.73
N TRP A 418 32.21 26.91 6.65
CA TRP A 418 32.78 27.65 7.77
C TRP A 418 32.84 29.15 7.44
N TYR A 419 32.62 29.98 8.45
CA TYR A 419 32.69 31.44 8.37
C TYR A 419 33.83 31.93 9.23
N HIS A 420 34.72 32.74 8.64
CA HIS A 420 35.82 33.33 9.38
C HIS A 420 35.29 34.38 10.35
N LYS A 421 35.67 34.25 11.66
CA LYS A 421 35.09 35.05 12.76
C LYS A 421 35.27 36.58 12.62
N LYS A 422 36.32 37.03 11.93
CA LYS A 422 36.63 38.44 11.75
C LYS A 422 36.20 39.00 10.40
N THR A 423 36.43 38.24 9.31
CA THR A 423 36.19 38.73 7.95
C THR A 423 34.84 38.35 7.37
N ASN A 424 34.18 37.39 8.00
CA ASN A 424 32.95 36.76 7.49
C ASN A 424 33.15 36.01 6.16
N GLU A 425 34.41 35.76 5.76
CA GLU A 425 34.74 34.98 4.59
C GLU A 425 34.18 33.56 4.72
N MET A 426 33.67 33.04 3.62
CA MET A 426 33.03 31.73 3.59
C MET A 426 33.97 30.70 2.97
N TYR A 427 34.18 29.56 3.67
CA TYR A 427 34.90 28.39 3.18
C TYR A 427 33.99 27.20 3.13
N VAL A 428 33.85 26.59 1.96
CA VAL A 428 33.09 25.34 1.74
C VAL A 428 34.09 24.21 1.43
N GLY A 429 34.09 23.19 2.24
CA GLY A 429 35.06 22.08 2.09
C GLY A 429 34.61 20.81 2.81
N ILE A 430 35.19 19.67 2.47
CA ILE A 430 34.94 18.37 3.14
C ILE A 430 35.50 18.41 4.55
N ASN A 431 36.71 18.92 4.69
CA ASN A 431 37.41 19.07 5.95
C ASN A 431 37.38 20.54 6.43
N PRO A 432 37.47 20.79 7.72
CA PRO A 432 37.57 22.15 8.24
C PRO A 432 38.85 22.85 7.75
N PRO A 433 38.85 24.21 7.75
CA PRO A 433 40.12 24.95 7.52
C PRO A 433 41.20 24.58 8.52
N SER A 434 42.46 24.72 8.11
CA SER A 434 43.62 24.34 8.94
C SER A 434 43.74 25.15 10.25
N ASP A 435 43.27 26.40 10.25
CA ASP A 435 43.23 27.32 11.39
C ASP A 435 41.83 27.40 12.00
N ILE A 436 41.23 26.27 12.30
CA ILE A 436 39.81 26.10 12.70
C ILE A 436 39.39 27.01 13.87
N GLU A 437 40.33 27.42 14.74
CA GLU A 437 40.08 28.35 15.83
C GLU A 437 39.59 29.73 15.37
N ASN A 438 39.87 30.13 14.15
CA ASN A 438 39.44 31.39 13.53
C ASN A 438 38.07 31.22 12.81
N TRP A 439 37.52 30.04 12.72
CA TRP A 439 36.33 29.77 11.94
C TRP A 439 35.20 29.25 12.84
N THR A 440 33.98 29.45 12.37
CA THR A 440 32.77 28.86 12.97
C THR A 440 32.04 28.10 11.88
N GLN A 441 31.77 26.81 12.11
CA GLN A 441 30.99 26.00 11.18
C GLN A 441 29.54 26.50 11.14
N ASP A 442 28.92 26.42 9.99
CA ASP A 442 27.49 26.65 9.80
C ASP A 442 26.70 25.79 10.80
N GLN A 443 25.75 26.42 11.52
CA GLN A 443 25.01 25.76 12.59
C GLN A 443 23.85 24.92 12.05
N ASP A 444 23.45 25.17 10.81
CA ASP A 444 22.36 24.46 10.17
C ASP A 444 22.78 23.05 9.74
N VAL A 445 21.79 22.20 9.59
CA VAL A 445 21.95 20.87 8.99
C VAL A 445 21.25 20.81 7.63
N LEU A 446 21.59 19.82 6.82
CA LEU A 446 20.92 19.59 5.55
C LEU A 446 19.52 19.01 5.77
N ASP A 447 18.61 19.35 4.86
CA ASP A 447 17.31 18.68 4.73
C ASP A 447 17.49 17.16 4.68
N THR A 448 16.70 16.43 5.44
CA THR A 448 16.68 14.95 5.44
C THR A 448 16.64 14.37 4.02
N TRP A 449 15.84 14.98 3.15
CA TRP A 449 15.71 14.54 1.77
C TRP A 449 16.95 14.73 0.91
N PHE A 450 17.94 15.56 1.35
CA PHE A 450 19.22 15.67 0.66
C PHE A 450 20.03 14.37 0.77
N SER A 451 20.21 13.85 1.98
CA SER A 451 20.88 12.57 2.20
C SER A 451 20.05 11.37 1.73
N SER A 452 18.72 11.39 1.98
CA SER A 452 17.82 10.32 1.52
C SER A 452 17.74 10.24 -0.02
N GLY A 453 17.94 11.37 -0.72
CA GLY A 453 18.03 11.41 -2.18
C GLY A 453 19.31 10.78 -2.76
N LEU A 454 20.33 10.54 -1.93
CA LEU A 454 21.55 9.82 -2.32
C LEU A 454 21.44 8.31 -2.07
N TRP A 455 20.37 7.85 -1.41
CA TRP A 455 20.22 6.50 -0.86
C TRP A 455 20.41 5.40 -1.89
N ALA A 456 19.96 5.60 -3.13
CA ALA A 456 20.03 4.62 -4.21
C ALA A 456 21.46 4.16 -4.55
N PHE A 457 22.47 4.98 -4.30
CA PHE A 457 23.86 4.66 -4.62
C PHE A 457 24.82 4.80 -3.43
N SER A 458 24.60 5.77 -2.52
CA SER A 458 25.49 6.00 -1.39
C SER A 458 25.65 4.76 -0.50
N THR A 459 24.59 3.99 -0.33
CA THR A 459 24.55 2.73 0.44
C THR A 459 25.44 1.64 -0.16
N LEU A 460 25.76 1.71 -1.45
CA LEU A 460 26.57 0.72 -2.18
C LEU A 460 28.04 1.12 -2.30
N LEU A 461 28.39 2.39 -2.01
CA LEU A 461 29.74 2.89 -2.23
C LEU A 461 30.76 2.36 -1.22
N ASN A 462 30.36 2.16 0.02
CA ASN A 462 31.26 1.82 1.13
C ASN A 462 32.48 2.77 1.15
N ASN A 463 33.58 2.38 1.79
CA ASN A 463 34.81 3.16 1.81
C ASN A 463 35.61 3.14 0.48
N LYS A 464 35.10 2.48 -0.57
CA LYS A 464 35.76 2.35 -1.89
C LYS A 464 35.15 3.25 -2.96
N GLY A 465 34.14 4.04 -2.61
CA GLY A 465 33.43 4.91 -3.56
C GLY A 465 32.88 4.13 -4.76
N LEU A 466 32.95 4.69 -5.96
CA LEU A 466 32.46 4.06 -7.20
C LEU A 466 33.20 2.76 -7.57
N GLU A 467 34.33 2.47 -6.94
CA GLU A 467 35.08 1.22 -7.12
C GLU A 467 34.57 0.06 -6.25
N SER A 468 33.56 0.31 -5.40
CA SER A 468 32.94 -0.73 -4.58
C SER A 468 32.38 -1.87 -5.44
N GLU A 469 32.65 -3.11 -5.03
CA GLU A 469 32.10 -4.31 -5.69
C GLU A 469 30.56 -4.36 -5.61
N TYR A 470 29.98 -3.84 -4.52
CA TYR A 470 28.52 -3.71 -4.41
C TYR A 470 27.97 -2.70 -5.42
N PHE A 471 28.60 -1.54 -5.58
CA PHE A 471 28.21 -0.55 -6.57
C PHE A 471 28.35 -1.12 -7.99
N LYS A 472 29.50 -1.70 -8.35
CA LYS A 472 29.74 -2.24 -9.70
C LYS A 472 28.77 -3.35 -10.10
N ASN A 473 28.32 -4.16 -9.16
CA ASN A 473 27.51 -5.35 -9.45
C ASN A 473 26.01 -5.17 -9.23
N TYR A 474 25.57 -4.29 -8.30
CA TYR A 474 24.16 -4.14 -7.94
C TYR A 474 23.56 -2.78 -8.32
N PHE A 475 24.36 -1.87 -8.90
CA PHE A 475 23.91 -0.59 -9.38
C PHE A 475 23.87 -0.56 -10.93
N PRO A 476 22.87 0.06 -11.60
CA PRO A 476 21.63 0.61 -11.02
C PRO A 476 20.81 -0.46 -10.29
N THR A 477 20.09 -0.07 -9.22
CA THR A 477 19.25 -1.04 -8.50
C THR A 477 18.14 -1.56 -9.40
N SER A 478 17.65 -2.77 -9.15
CA SER A 478 16.71 -3.42 -10.07
C SER A 478 15.32 -2.80 -10.01
N VAL A 479 14.79 -2.57 -8.79
CA VAL A 479 13.50 -1.94 -8.58
C VAL A 479 13.50 -1.14 -7.28
N LEU A 480 12.89 0.04 -7.34
CA LEU A 480 12.48 0.81 -6.18
C LEU A 480 11.01 0.54 -5.92
N VAL A 481 10.64 0.20 -4.68
CA VAL A 481 9.24 0.08 -4.26
C VAL A 481 8.94 1.20 -3.28
N THR A 482 7.84 1.94 -3.48
CA THR A 482 7.49 3.07 -2.61
C THR A 482 6.03 3.49 -2.78
N GLY A 483 5.50 4.25 -1.81
CA GLY A 483 4.18 4.87 -1.89
C GLY A 483 4.14 6.04 -2.88
N TYR A 484 2.97 6.29 -3.46
CA TYR A 484 2.78 7.42 -4.38
C TYR A 484 2.95 8.79 -3.73
N ASP A 485 2.80 8.88 -2.42
CA ASP A 485 2.84 10.13 -1.65
C ASP A 485 4.25 10.71 -1.50
N ILE A 486 5.30 9.91 -1.71
CA ILE A 486 6.69 10.38 -1.61
C ILE A 486 7.45 10.43 -2.96
N ILE A 487 6.74 10.40 -4.09
CA ILE A 487 7.37 10.52 -5.42
C ILE A 487 8.18 11.80 -5.51
N PHE A 488 7.62 12.92 -5.09
CA PHE A 488 8.25 14.24 -5.17
C PHE A 488 9.32 14.45 -4.10
N PHE A 489 9.07 13.91 -2.91
CA PHE A 489 10.01 14.03 -1.80
C PHE A 489 11.28 13.19 -2.03
N TRP A 490 11.12 11.98 -2.57
CA TRP A 490 12.18 10.99 -2.57
C TRP A 490 12.57 10.50 -3.96
N VAL A 491 11.63 10.00 -4.76
CA VAL A 491 11.94 9.39 -6.08
C VAL A 491 12.59 10.42 -7.00
N ALA A 492 12.00 11.61 -7.15
CA ALA A 492 12.54 12.68 -7.98
C ALA A 492 13.96 13.06 -7.55
N ARG A 493 14.19 13.24 -6.22
CA ARG A 493 15.49 13.60 -5.67
C ARG A 493 16.54 12.53 -5.88
N MET A 494 16.20 11.26 -5.71
CA MET A 494 17.10 10.15 -6.06
C MET A 494 17.48 10.19 -7.54
N ILE A 495 16.54 10.42 -8.43
CA ILE A 495 16.80 10.44 -9.87
C ILE A 495 17.81 11.53 -10.23
N PHE A 496 17.53 12.79 -9.90
CA PHE A 496 18.40 13.88 -10.35
C PHE A 496 19.75 13.92 -9.63
N GLN A 497 19.80 13.62 -8.34
CA GLN A 497 21.07 13.60 -7.61
C GLN A 497 21.97 12.45 -8.09
N THR A 498 21.39 11.28 -8.32
CA THR A 498 22.13 10.13 -8.84
C THR A 498 22.66 10.36 -10.24
N LEU A 499 21.80 10.86 -11.15
CA LEU A 499 22.21 11.21 -12.51
C LEU A 499 23.33 12.25 -12.53
N GLU A 500 23.26 13.26 -11.66
CA GLU A 500 24.30 14.28 -11.59
C GLU A 500 25.64 13.73 -11.09
N TYR A 501 25.60 12.86 -10.10
CA TYR A 501 26.83 12.33 -9.50
C TYR A 501 27.42 11.13 -10.26
N THR A 502 26.61 10.13 -10.60
CA THR A 502 27.06 8.86 -11.19
C THR A 502 26.95 8.83 -12.72
N LYS A 503 26.21 9.73 -13.34
CA LYS A 503 25.84 9.73 -14.77
C LYS A 503 25.04 8.49 -15.21
N GLN A 504 24.43 7.79 -14.26
CA GLN A 504 23.61 6.59 -14.48
C GLN A 504 22.25 6.77 -13.79
N ILE A 505 21.22 6.04 -14.25
CA ILE A 505 19.91 5.98 -13.58
C ILE A 505 20.05 5.30 -12.21
N PRO A 506 19.30 5.71 -11.18
CA PRO A 506 19.38 5.11 -9.85
C PRO A 506 18.81 3.68 -9.79
N PHE A 507 17.74 3.41 -10.53
CA PHE A 507 16.99 2.16 -10.57
C PHE A 507 16.35 1.98 -11.94
N LYS A 508 16.11 0.71 -12.32
CA LYS A 508 15.48 0.38 -13.63
C LYS A 508 13.97 0.54 -13.58
N ASP A 509 13.36 0.01 -12.51
CA ASP A 509 11.92 0.01 -12.32
C ASP A 509 11.54 0.79 -11.05
N VAL A 510 10.35 1.38 -11.05
CA VAL A 510 9.71 1.98 -9.87
C VAL A 510 8.32 1.39 -9.72
N LEU A 511 8.15 0.57 -8.70
CA LEU A 511 6.86 0.01 -8.33
C LEU A 511 6.19 0.92 -7.30
N ILE A 512 5.11 1.55 -7.70
CA ILE A 512 4.32 2.43 -6.84
C ILE A 512 3.17 1.65 -6.22
N HIS A 513 3.06 1.69 -4.90
CA HIS A 513 1.90 1.19 -4.17
C HIS A 513 1.04 2.34 -3.62
N GLY A 514 -0.18 2.02 -3.22
CA GLY A 514 -1.10 2.96 -2.57
C GLY A 514 -0.93 3.00 -1.06
N LEU A 515 -1.96 3.48 -0.36
CA LEU A 515 -2.02 3.54 1.09
C LEU A 515 -2.93 2.44 1.65
N VAL A 516 -2.66 2.00 2.87
CA VAL A 516 -3.59 1.12 3.59
C VAL A 516 -4.64 1.98 4.27
N ARG A 517 -5.91 1.71 3.96
CA ARG A 517 -7.08 2.38 4.57
C ARG A 517 -7.74 1.48 5.60
N ASP A 518 -8.47 2.08 6.53
CA ASP A 518 -9.23 1.33 7.54
C ASP A 518 -10.45 0.60 6.92
N GLU A 519 -11.17 -0.18 7.73
CA GLU A 519 -12.37 -0.92 7.29
C GLU A 519 -13.47 -0.03 6.73
N LEU A 520 -13.49 1.26 7.08
CA LEU A 520 -14.42 2.27 6.55
C LEU A 520 -13.85 3.06 5.36
N ASN A 521 -12.73 2.60 4.78
CA ASN A 521 -12.03 3.22 3.66
C ASN A 521 -11.47 4.63 3.96
N ARG A 522 -11.22 4.97 5.23
CA ARG A 522 -10.61 6.24 5.64
C ARG A 522 -9.08 6.10 5.71
N LYS A 523 -8.37 7.19 5.43
CA LYS A 523 -6.91 7.23 5.65
C LYS A 523 -6.61 7.00 7.13
N MET A 524 -5.68 6.11 7.44
CA MET A 524 -5.23 5.88 8.80
C MET A 524 -4.39 7.06 9.29
N SER A 525 -4.67 7.53 10.51
CA SER A 525 -3.90 8.59 11.14
C SER A 525 -3.87 8.44 12.66
N LYS A 526 -2.83 8.99 13.30
CA LYS A 526 -2.71 8.99 14.77
C LYS A 526 -3.83 9.77 15.43
N SER A 527 -4.30 10.84 14.79
CA SER A 527 -5.37 11.70 15.29
C SER A 527 -6.74 11.01 15.30
N LEU A 528 -6.99 10.12 14.36
CA LEU A 528 -8.22 9.31 14.29
C LEU A 528 -8.16 8.05 15.16
N GLY A 529 -6.97 7.66 15.64
CA GLY A 529 -6.79 6.43 16.40
C GLY A 529 -7.15 5.14 15.67
N ASN A 530 -7.23 5.18 14.33
CA ASN A 530 -7.62 4.06 13.47
C ASN A 530 -6.43 3.32 12.85
N GLY A 531 -5.22 3.59 13.34
CA GLY A 531 -4.00 2.90 12.91
C GLY A 531 -3.97 1.46 13.39
N ILE A 532 -3.52 0.55 12.53
CA ILE A 532 -3.37 -0.87 12.84
C ILE A 532 -1.90 -1.17 13.06
N ASP A 533 -1.58 -1.76 14.22
CA ASP A 533 -0.26 -2.29 14.51
C ASP A 533 -0.11 -3.66 13.83
N PRO A 534 0.82 -3.83 12.88
CA PRO A 534 1.03 -5.12 12.21
C PRO A 534 1.47 -6.21 13.19
N MET A 535 2.07 -5.85 14.33
CA MET A 535 2.50 -6.81 15.34
C MET A 535 1.32 -7.46 16.06
N ASP A 536 0.23 -6.72 16.28
CA ASP A 536 -0.99 -7.27 16.85
C ASP A 536 -1.63 -8.29 15.89
N VAL A 537 -1.64 -7.99 14.59
CA VAL A 537 -2.15 -8.90 13.57
C VAL A 537 -1.29 -10.18 13.50
N ILE A 538 0.04 -10.04 13.52
CA ILE A 538 0.98 -11.17 13.50
C ILE A 538 0.80 -12.04 14.76
N ASN A 539 0.69 -11.44 15.93
CA ASN A 539 0.51 -12.19 17.19
C ASN A 539 -0.80 -13.00 17.19
N ASN A 540 -1.88 -12.47 16.59
CA ASN A 540 -3.18 -13.11 16.57
C ASN A 540 -3.35 -14.16 15.45
N ASN A 541 -2.83 -13.86 14.25
CA ASN A 541 -3.12 -14.62 13.03
C ASN A 541 -1.88 -15.18 12.33
N GLY A 542 -0.68 -14.82 12.77
CA GLY A 542 0.58 -15.18 12.13
C GLY A 542 1.01 -14.21 11.02
N CYS A 543 2.31 -14.15 10.79
CA CYS A 543 2.93 -13.32 9.77
C CYS A 543 2.47 -13.71 8.35
N ASP A 544 2.45 -14.99 8.05
CA ASP A 544 2.08 -15.49 6.72
C ASP A 544 0.64 -15.12 6.34
N SER A 545 -0.29 -15.06 7.32
CA SER A 545 -1.66 -14.62 7.09
C SER A 545 -1.73 -13.13 6.72
N LEU A 546 -0.95 -12.29 7.41
CA LEU A 546 -0.84 -10.87 7.09
C LEU A 546 -0.22 -10.66 5.71
N ARG A 547 0.89 -11.31 5.42
CA ARG A 547 1.60 -11.20 4.13
C ARG A 547 0.70 -11.64 2.96
N LEU A 548 0.03 -12.79 3.11
CA LEU A 548 -0.86 -13.30 2.06
C LEU A 548 -2.01 -12.32 1.78
N PHE A 549 -2.62 -11.76 2.83
CA PHE A 549 -3.63 -10.71 2.68
C PHE A 549 -3.08 -9.48 1.95
N LEU A 550 -1.94 -8.94 2.38
CA LEU A 550 -1.35 -7.75 1.81
C LEU A 550 -1.00 -7.94 0.32
N LEU A 551 -0.41 -9.08 -0.04
CA LEU A 551 0.06 -9.35 -1.40
C LEU A 551 -1.09 -9.71 -2.36
N THR A 552 -2.06 -10.52 -1.93
CA THR A 552 -3.20 -10.92 -2.79
C THR A 552 -4.21 -9.80 -3.05
N ASN A 553 -4.16 -8.73 -2.27
CA ASN A 553 -4.99 -7.53 -2.49
C ASN A 553 -4.19 -6.35 -3.06
N SER A 554 -2.90 -6.55 -3.41
CA SER A 554 -2.02 -5.49 -3.91
C SER A 554 -2.13 -5.36 -5.43
N THR A 555 -2.61 -4.19 -5.87
CA THR A 555 -2.57 -3.75 -7.27
C THR A 555 -1.70 -2.51 -7.37
N PRO A 556 -0.74 -2.44 -8.32
CA PRO A 556 0.14 -1.28 -8.43
C PRO A 556 -0.62 0.05 -8.51
N GLY A 557 -0.24 1.00 -7.68
CA GLY A 557 -0.79 2.36 -7.64
C GLY A 557 -2.20 2.49 -7.04
N GLN A 558 -2.72 1.45 -6.38
CA GLN A 558 -4.05 1.47 -5.74
C GLN A 558 -3.93 1.29 -4.24
N ASP A 559 -4.85 1.92 -3.50
CA ASP A 559 -5.00 1.74 -2.07
C ASP A 559 -5.58 0.36 -1.75
N ILE A 560 -5.21 -0.21 -0.60
CA ILE A 560 -5.86 -1.41 -0.09
C ILE A 560 -6.69 -1.08 1.15
N ARG A 561 -7.86 -1.71 1.23
CA ARG A 561 -8.71 -1.63 2.40
C ARG A 561 -8.39 -2.79 3.34
N TYR A 562 -8.04 -2.49 4.60
CA TYR A 562 -7.84 -3.48 5.63
C TYR A 562 -9.12 -4.27 5.91
N SER A 563 -9.01 -5.57 6.15
CA SER A 563 -10.14 -6.43 6.46
C SER A 563 -9.70 -7.61 7.33
N ASN A 564 -10.25 -7.69 8.54
CA ASN A 564 -10.05 -8.84 9.43
C ASN A 564 -10.58 -10.16 8.84
N GLU A 565 -11.70 -10.10 8.10
CA GLU A 565 -12.28 -11.28 7.43
C GLU A 565 -11.31 -11.88 6.39
N LYS A 566 -10.67 -11.02 5.59
CA LYS A 566 -9.69 -11.46 4.59
C LYS A 566 -8.42 -12.04 5.23
N ILE A 567 -7.98 -11.48 6.38
CA ILE A 567 -6.87 -12.04 7.15
C ILE A 567 -7.22 -13.43 7.67
N LEU A 568 -8.43 -13.59 8.20
CA LEU A 568 -8.93 -14.91 8.66
C LEU A 568 -9.06 -15.89 7.48
N ALA A 569 -9.50 -15.45 6.31
CA ALA A 569 -9.52 -16.27 5.09
C ALA A 569 -8.10 -16.72 4.70
N SER A 570 -7.11 -15.84 4.81
CA SER A 570 -5.69 -16.17 4.59
C SER A 570 -5.19 -17.21 5.59
N TRP A 571 -5.55 -17.09 6.87
CA TRP A 571 -5.23 -18.09 7.89
C TRP A 571 -5.88 -19.46 7.57
N ASN A 572 -7.14 -19.45 7.14
CA ASN A 572 -7.86 -20.67 6.75
C ASN A 572 -7.20 -21.35 5.53
N PHE A 573 -6.72 -20.57 4.57
CA PHE A 573 -5.95 -21.09 3.44
C PHE A 573 -4.68 -21.82 3.91
N ILE A 574 -3.91 -21.18 4.77
CA ILE A 574 -2.67 -21.76 5.33
C ILE A 574 -2.97 -23.04 6.12
N ASN A 575 -4.03 -23.03 6.93
CA ASN A 575 -4.45 -24.22 7.69
C ASN A 575 -4.91 -25.37 6.76
N LYS A 576 -5.56 -25.05 5.63
CA LYS A 576 -5.93 -26.05 4.61
C LYS A 576 -4.68 -26.63 3.93
N LEU A 577 -3.71 -25.79 3.56
CA LEU A 577 -2.43 -26.22 3.01
C LEU A 577 -1.67 -27.13 3.99
N TRP A 578 -1.64 -26.76 5.28
CA TRP A 578 -1.04 -27.58 6.34
C TRP A 578 -1.65 -28.97 6.43
N ASN A 579 -2.98 -29.05 6.42
CA ASN A 579 -3.69 -30.33 6.48
C ASN A 579 -3.49 -31.16 5.20
N ALA A 580 -3.46 -30.52 4.03
CA ALA A 580 -3.13 -31.18 2.77
C ALA A 580 -1.70 -31.77 2.78
N SER A 581 -0.74 -31.01 3.30
CA SER A 581 0.64 -31.47 3.45
C SER A 581 0.77 -32.65 4.39
N ARG A 582 0.02 -32.61 5.52
CA ARG A 582 -0.05 -33.75 6.43
C ARG A 582 -0.63 -35.01 5.75
N TYR A 583 -1.67 -34.84 4.96
CA TYR A 583 -2.24 -35.97 4.19
C TYR A 583 -1.19 -36.57 3.26
N VAL A 584 -0.42 -35.74 2.54
CA VAL A 584 0.67 -36.24 1.69
C VAL A 584 1.67 -37.02 2.51
N PHE A 585 2.21 -36.48 3.61
CA PHE A 585 3.20 -37.19 4.44
C PHE A 585 2.71 -38.46 5.06
N LEU A 586 1.43 -38.54 5.44
CA LEU A 586 0.82 -39.80 5.99
C LEU A 586 0.70 -40.92 4.96
N ASN A 587 0.61 -40.57 3.68
CA ASN A 587 0.50 -41.54 2.58
C ASN A 587 1.86 -41.89 1.94
N LEU A 588 2.96 -41.27 2.37
CA LEU A 588 4.30 -41.68 1.95
C LEU A 588 4.87 -42.73 2.91
N ASP A 589 5.50 -43.75 2.34
CA ASP A 589 6.14 -44.83 3.12
C ASP A 589 7.42 -44.35 3.81
N ASP A 590 7.89 -45.04 4.82
CA ASP A 590 9.13 -44.72 5.52
C ASP A 590 10.38 -44.82 4.63
N HIS A 591 10.30 -45.55 3.53
CA HIS A 591 11.34 -45.72 2.51
C HIS A 591 11.02 -44.97 1.21
N PHE A 592 10.10 -44.00 1.24
CA PHE A 592 9.76 -43.23 0.06
C PHE A 592 10.99 -42.45 -0.42
N GLU A 593 11.35 -42.66 -1.68
CA GLU A 593 12.34 -41.89 -2.40
C GLU A 593 11.67 -41.19 -3.57
N PHE A 594 11.98 -39.88 -3.76
CA PHE A 594 11.44 -39.13 -4.86
C PHE A 594 12.20 -39.48 -6.15
N ASP A 595 11.48 -39.93 -7.19
CA ASP A 595 11.99 -40.16 -8.52
C ASP A 595 11.75 -38.89 -9.38
N PRO A 596 12.78 -38.10 -9.75
CA PRO A 596 12.61 -36.92 -10.57
C PRO A 596 12.13 -37.21 -12.01
N ASN A 597 12.11 -38.47 -12.44
CA ASN A 597 11.66 -38.86 -13.78
C ASN A 597 10.28 -39.54 -13.79
N PHE A 598 9.58 -39.62 -12.68
CA PHE A 598 8.30 -40.34 -12.55
C PHE A 598 7.27 -39.90 -13.62
N TYR A 599 7.27 -38.65 -14.03
CA TYR A 599 6.35 -38.06 -15.02
C TYR A 599 6.63 -38.53 -16.46
N LYS A 600 7.72 -39.25 -16.73
CA LYS A 600 8.03 -39.85 -18.04
C LYS A 600 7.38 -41.21 -18.24
N THR A 601 6.71 -41.76 -17.21
CA THR A 601 5.97 -43.01 -17.27
C THR A 601 4.54 -42.78 -17.75
N ASP A 602 3.83 -43.85 -18.09
CA ASP A 602 2.38 -43.81 -18.41
C ASP A 602 1.59 -43.52 -17.14
N LEU A 603 1.33 -42.21 -16.93
CA LEU A 603 0.63 -41.74 -15.74
C LEU A 603 -0.87 -41.95 -15.84
N GLU A 604 -1.49 -42.24 -14.69
CA GLU A 604 -2.94 -42.20 -14.55
C GLU A 604 -3.48 -40.79 -14.84
N ILE A 605 -4.67 -40.73 -15.43
CA ILE A 605 -5.20 -39.47 -16.02
C ILE A 605 -5.39 -38.31 -15.02
N THR A 606 -5.72 -38.62 -13.75
CA THR A 606 -5.82 -37.54 -12.73
C THR A 606 -4.46 -37.00 -12.31
N ASN A 607 -3.41 -37.85 -12.40
CA ASN A 607 -2.02 -37.44 -12.21
C ASN A 607 -1.57 -36.54 -13.38
N GLN A 608 -1.92 -36.91 -14.64
CA GLN A 608 -1.68 -36.08 -15.82
C GLN A 608 -2.40 -34.74 -15.71
N TRP A 609 -3.66 -34.74 -15.23
CA TRP A 609 -4.47 -33.53 -15.06
C TRP A 609 -3.83 -32.55 -14.10
N ILE A 610 -3.45 -32.98 -12.90
CA ILE A 610 -2.87 -32.05 -11.91
C ILE A 610 -1.50 -31.53 -12.36
N LEU A 611 -0.69 -32.31 -13.06
CA LEU A 611 0.58 -31.85 -13.63
C LEU A 611 0.37 -30.80 -14.73
N THR A 612 -0.65 -30.99 -15.57
CA THR A 612 -1.03 -29.99 -16.60
C THR A 612 -1.53 -28.70 -15.94
N GLN A 613 -2.37 -28.79 -14.91
CA GLN A 613 -2.83 -27.62 -14.13
C GLN A 613 -1.66 -26.94 -13.43
N LEU A 614 -0.69 -27.69 -12.90
CA LEU A 614 0.52 -27.15 -12.28
C LEU A 614 1.37 -26.40 -13.30
N SER A 615 1.62 -26.98 -14.47
CA SER A 615 2.39 -26.35 -15.57
C SER A 615 1.81 -24.99 -15.97
N LYS A 616 0.50 -24.92 -16.19
CA LYS A 616 -0.23 -23.68 -16.50
C LYS A 616 -0.12 -22.65 -15.37
N THR A 617 -0.22 -23.11 -14.12
CA THR A 617 -0.12 -22.26 -12.94
C THR A 617 1.29 -21.69 -12.77
N GLN A 618 2.33 -22.50 -12.92
CA GLN A 618 3.74 -22.06 -12.85
C GLN A 618 4.03 -20.97 -13.88
N ALA A 619 3.61 -21.17 -15.13
CA ALA A 619 3.81 -20.20 -16.22
C ALA A 619 3.08 -18.88 -15.93
N TYR A 620 1.82 -18.95 -15.50
CA TYR A 620 1.03 -17.77 -15.18
C TYR A 620 1.61 -16.98 -14.00
N VAL A 621 1.90 -17.65 -12.89
CA VAL A 621 2.47 -17.02 -11.69
C VAL A 621 3.83 -16.39 -12.01
N TYR A 622 4.68 -17.10 -12.77
CA TYR A 622 5.97 -16.56 -13.21
C TYR A 622 5.83 -15.26 -14.01
N GLU A 623 4.90 -15.24 -14.98
CA GLU A 623 4.62 -14.04 -15.77
C GLU A 623 4.14 -12.88 -14.90
N LYS A 624 3.16 -13.13 -14.01
CA LYS A 624 2.55 -12.09 -13.18
C LYS A 624 3.51 -11.54 -12.13
N MET A 625 4.34 -12.39 -11.53
CA MET A 625 5.36 -11.95 -10.58
C MET A 625 6.43 -11.07 -11.24
N ASN A 626 6.83 -11.37 -12.49
CA ASN A 626 7.76 -10.51 -13.22
C ASN A 626 7.17 -9.15 -13.61
N LYS A 627 5.84 -9.03 -13.67
CA LYS A 627 5.13 -7.77 -13.95
C LYS A 627 4.66 -7.04 -12.68
N TYR A 628 5.07 -7.52 -11.50
CA TYR A 628 4.63 -7.00 -10.20
C TYR A 628 3.11 -7.06 -9.97
N GLU A 629 2.40 -7.96 -10.65
CA GLU A 629 0.95 -8.17 -10.55
C GLU A 629 0.60 -9.20 -9.46
N PHE A 630 0.97 -8.88 -8.20
CA PHE A 630 0.89 -9.80 -7.06
C PHE A 630 -0.51 -10.34 -6.78
N SER A 631 -1.54 -9.50 -6.91
CA SER A 631 -2.92 -9.94 -6.69
C SER A 631 -3.35 -11.00 -7.70
N LEU A 632 -2.96 -10.86 -8.97
CA LEU A 632 -3.26 -11.83 -10.00
C LEU A 632 -2.50 -13.13 -9.78
N ALA A 633 -1.20 -13.04 -9.48
CA ALA A 633 -0.38 -14.21 -9.17
C ALA A 633 -0.90 -14.96 -7.94
N GLY A 634 -1.14 -14.25 -6.84
CA GLY A 634 -1.55 -14.83 -5.58
C GLY A 634 -2.95 -15.44 -5.62
N ASN A 635 -3.93 -14.77 -6.27
CA ASN A 635 -5.28 -15.30 -6.39
C ASN A 635 -5.36 -16.52 -7.33
N HIS A 636 -4.57 -16.54 -8.40
CA HIS A 636 -4.48 -17.72 -9.27
C HIS A 636 -3.86 -18.91 -8.52
N LEU A 637 -2.80 -18.66 -7.75
CA LEU A 637 -2.16 -19.69 -6.93
C LEU A 637 -3.08 -20.16 -5.81
N TRP A 638 -3.86 -19.25 -5.20
CA TRP A 638 -4.91 -19.61 -4.24
C TRP A 638 -5.93 -20.58 -4.86
N ASP A 639 -6.47 -20.25 -6.03
CA ASP A 639 -7.44 -21.09 -6.75
C ASP A 639 -6.86 -22.48 -7.05
N PHE A 640 -5.63 -22.54 -7.58
CA PHE A 640 -4.96 -23.80 -7.85
C PHE A 640 -4.81 -24.66 -6.60
N VAL A 641 -4.30 -24.08 -5.50
CA VAL A 641 -4.09 -24.82 -4.26
C VAL A 641 -5.41 -25.25 -3.60
N TRP A 642 -6.34 -24.30 -3.46
CA TRP A 642 -7.60 -24.52 -2.75
C TRP A 642 -8.55 -25.44 -3.53
N ASN A 643 -8.81 -25.10 -4.80
CA ASN A 643 -9.82 -25.78 -5.61
C ASN A 643 -9.25 -26.97 -6.37
N LYS A 644 -8.15 -26.82 -7.11
CA LYS A 644 -7.61 -27.90 -7.94
C LYS A 644 -6.91 -28.99 -7.09
N TYR A 645 -5.90 -28.56 -6.30
CA TYR A 645 -5.10 -29.52 -5.52
C TYR A 645 -5.85 -30.07 -4.32
N CYS A 646 -6.29 -29.23 -3.38
CA CYS A 646 -6.87 -29.69 -2.12
C CYS A 646 -8.28 -30.24 -2.26
N SER A 647 -9.14 -29.66 -3.10
CA SER A 647 -10.54 -30.07 -3.19
C SER A 647 -10.78 -31.22 -4.17
N TRP A 648 -9.93 -31.33 -5.22
CA TRP A 648 -10.11 -32.36 -6.22
C TRP A 648 -8.98 -33.38 -6.25
N TYR A 649 -7.73 -32.95 -6.48
CA TYR A 649 -6.65 -33.90 -6.68
C TYR A 649 -6.39 -34.78 -5.45
N ILE A 650 -6.39 -34.22 -4.25
CA ILE A 650 -6.27 -34.99 -3.01
C ILE A 650 -7.39 -36.02 -2.90
N GLU A 651 -8.62 -35.69 -3.29
CA GLU A 651 -9.73 -36.65 -3.23
C GLU A 651 -9.58 -37.75 -4.31
N PHE A 652 -9.19 -37.39 -5.56
CA PHE A 652 -8.86 -38.39 -6.59
C PHE A 652 -7.73 -39.32 -6.14
N SER A 653 -6.72 -38.75 -5.49
CA SER A 653 -5.58 -39.55 -5.01
C SER A 653 -5.97 -40.64 -4.02
N LYS A 654 -7.04 -40.46 -3.22
CA LYS A 654 -7.52 -41.52 -2.28
C LYS A 654 -7.96 -42.77 -3.03
N VAL A 655 -8.61 -42.60 -4.17
CA VAL A 655 -9.03 -43.72 -5.03
C VAL A 655 -7.82 -44.43 -5.65
N ASN A 656 -6.87 -43.62 -6.16
CA ASN A 656 -5.68 -44.13 -6.84
C ASN A 656 -4.69 -44.81 -5.88
N LEU A 657 -4.55 -44.29 -4.65
CA LEU A 657 -3.69 -44.91 -3.62
C LEU A 657 -4.20 -46.28 -3.16
N SER A 658 -5.50 -46.57 -3.28
CA SER A 658 -6.08 -47.90 -2.99
C SER A 658 -5.88 -48.90 -4.14
N ASN A 659 -5.33 -48.46 -5.31
CA ASN A 659 -5.08 -49.28 -6.46
C ASN A 659 -3.56 -49.51 -6.63
N ASP A 660 -3.09 -50.74 -6.50
CA ASP A 660 -1.66 -51.06 -6.57
C ASP A 660 -0.99 -50.58 -7.86
N LYS A 661 -1.71 -50.62 -8.98
CA LYS A 661 -1.21 -50.13 -10.29
C LYS A 661 -0.86 -48.62 -10.26
N PHE A 662 -1.61 -47.81 -9.53
CA PHE A 662 -1.47 -46.35 -9.54
C PHE A 662 -0.83 -45.78 -8.27
N ASN A 663 -0.67 -46.58 -7.23
CA ASN A 663 -0.18 -46.16 -5.91
C ASN A 663 1.18 -45.45 -5.99
N TYR A 664 2.18 -46.07 -6.66
CA TYR A 664 3.52 -45.50 -6.76
C TYR A 664 3.51 -44.14 -7.45
N GLN A 665 2.96 -44.04 -8.64
CA GLN A 665 2.96 -42.77 -9.41
C GLN A 665 2.13 -41.69 -8.72
N THR A 666 1.07 -42.04 -8.00
CA THR A 666 0.26 -41.08 -7.25
C THR A 666 1.02 -40.50 -6.06
N LYS A 667 1.81 -41.32 -5.32
CA LYS A 667 2.70 -40.85 -4.26
C LYS A 667 3.75 -39.88 -4.79
N GLN A 668 4.38 -40.18 -5.93
CA GLN A 668 5.35 -39.32 -6.58
C GLN A 668 4.72 -37.99 -7.01
N THR A 669 3.54 -38.03 -7.62
CA THR A 669 2.80 -36.84 -8.06
C THR A 669 2.36 -35.96 -6.88
N LEU A 670 1.82 -36.57 -5.81
CA LEU A 670 1.44 -35.83 -4.58
C LEU A 670 2.62 -35.06 -3.99
N PHE A 671 3.77 -35.75 -3.89
CA PHE A 671 5.00 -35.17 -3.34
C PHE A 671 5.53 -34.04 -4.24
N TYR A 672 5.62 -34.27 -5.54
CA TYR A 672 6.14 -33.30 -6.50
C TYR A 672 5.26 -32.06 -6.56
N VAL A 673 3.95 -32.21 -6.72
CA VAL A 673 3.02 -31.08 -6.78
C VAL A 673 3.05 -30.27 -5.49
N LEU A 674 3.11 -30.91 -4.32
CA LEU A 674 3.27 -30.21 -3.05
C LEU A 674 4.58 -29.40 -3.00
N LYS A 675 5.71 -29.99 -3.43
CA LYS A 675 6.99 -29.28 -3.50
C LYS A 675 6.90 -28.02 -4.35
N GLU A 676 6.33 -28.12 -5.55
CA GLU A 676 6.20 -26.98 -6.46
C GLU A 676 5.23 -25.92 -5.93
N ILE A 677 4.13 -26.33 -5.28
CA ILE A 677 3.23 -25.40 -4.57
C ILE A 677 4.00 -24.61 -3.50
N LEU A 678 4.84 -25.26 -2.71
CA LEU A 678 5.61 -24.60 -1.66
C LEU A 678 6.63 -23.62 -2.25
N ILE A 679 7.28 -23.95 -3.37
CA ILE A 679 8.20 -23.06 -4.08
C ILE A 679 7.46 -21.80 -4.57
N MET A 680 6.29 -21.98 -5.21
CA MET A 680 5.48 -20.84 -5.69
C MET A 680 4.93 -19.97 -4.57
N LEU A 681 4.55 -20.57 -3.44
CA LEU A 681 4.00 -19.87 -2.28
C LEU A 681 5.05 -19.18 -1.40
N HIS A 682 6.31 -19.63 -1.45
CA HIS A 682 7.36 -19.14 -0.55
C HIS A 682 7.56 -17.61 -0.57
N PRO A 683 7.48 -16.91 -1.71
CA PRO A 683 7.51 -15.46 -1.74
C PRO A 683 6.37 -14.79 -0.94
N LEU A 684 5.21 -15.43 -0.86
CA LEU A 684 4.02 -14.88 -0.20
C LEU A 684 3.93 -15.28 1.28
N ILE A 685 4.18 -16.56 1.59
CA ILE A 685 4.01 -17.16 2.93
C ILE A 685 5.27 -17.93 3.35
N PRO A 686 6.37 -17.21 3.66
CA PRO A 686 7.68 -17.82 3.79
C PRO A 686 7.82 -18.78 4.97
N PHE A 687 7.15 -18.54 6.10
CA PHE A 687 7.35 -19.34 7.31
C PHE A 687 6.74 -20.74 7.19
N VAL A 688 5.47 -20.83 6.81
CA VAL A 688 4.77 -22.12 6.69
C VAL A 688 5.30 -22.94 5.53
N SER A 689 5.62 -22.29 4.40
CA SER A 689 6.18 -23.00 3.25
C SER A 689 7.55 -23.59 3.56
N GLU A 690 8.41 -22.87 4.26
CA GLU A 690 9.70 -23.36 4.74
C GLU A 690 9.54 -24.50 5.73
N GLU A 691 8.61 -24.37 6.71
CA GLU A 691 8.36 -25.42 7.70
C GLU A 691 7.91 -26.73 7.05
N ILE A 692 6.95 -26.66 6.12
CA ILE A 692 6.48 -27.85 5.40
C ILE A 692 7.61 -28.43 4.55
N TYR A 693 8.36 -27.60 3.83
CA TYR A 693 9.44 -28.01 2.97
C TYR A 693 10.59 -28.72 3.72
N LEU A 694 10.97 -28.21 4.89
CA LEU A 694 12.00 -28.87 5.73
C LEU A 694 11.58 -30.27 6.18
N ASN A 695 10.27 -30.52 6.30
CA ASN A 695 9.74 -31.86 6.58
C ASN A 695 9.77 -32.79 5.35
N MET A 696 9.96 -32.25 4.13
CA MET A 696 10.21 -33.05 2.93
C MET A 696 11.62 -33.62 2.84
N MET A 697 12.55 -33.11 3.66
CA MET A 697 13.95 -33.57 3.77
C MET A 697 14.73 -33.52 2.42
N LEU A 698 14.46 -32.51 1.58
CA LEU A 698 15.15 -32.32 0.30
C LEU A 698 16.45 -31.54 0.45
N LYS A 699 16.35 -30.26 0.78
CA LYS A 699 17.48 -29.34 0.98
C LYS A 699 17.35 -28.63 2.33
N GLU A 700 18.38 -27.94 2.74
CA GLU A 700 18.38 -27.16 3.99
C GLU A 700 17.37 -25.99 3.98
N SER A 701 16.98 -25.49 2.83
CA SER A 701 15.97 -24.44 2.69
C SER A 701 15.36 -24.47 1.31
N ILE A 702 14.10 -24.06 1.23
CA ILE A 702 13.39 -23.86 -0.02
C ILE A 702 14.04 -22.73 -0.88
N LEU A 703 14.72 -21.77 -0.26
CA LEU A 703 15.48 -20.73 -0.96
C LEU A 703 16.68 -21.25 -1.76
N LEU A 704 17.07 -22.49 -1.56
CA LEU A 704 18.10 -23.17 -2.35
C LEU A 704 17.51 -23.98 -3.53
N GLU A 705 16.19 -24.00 -3.64
CA GLU A 705 15.49 -24.54 -4.82
C GLU A 705 15.61 -23.58 -6.00
N GLN A 706 15.22 -24.09 -7.15
CA GLN A 706 15.15 -23.31 -8.39
C GLN A 706 13.72 -23.42 -8.93
N TRP A 707 13.16 -22.30 -9.32
CA TRP A 707 11.91 -22.27 -10.05
C TRP A 707 12.06 -23.00 -11.37
N THR A 708 11.26 -24.02 -11.57
CA THR A 708 11.24 -24.81 -12.81
C THR A 708 9.86 -24.68 -13.43
N ASN A 709 9.81 -24.55 -14.75
CA ASN A 709 8.56 -24.65 -15.47
C ASN A 709 8.42 -26.09 -15.97
N LEU A 710 7.43 -26.79 -15.42
CA LEU A 710 7.07 -28.10 -15.93
C LEU A 710 6.49 -27.94 -17.34
N ASN A 711 7.04 -28.65 -18.31
CA ASN A 711 6.43 -28.73 -19.63
C ASN A 711 5.52 -29.96 -19.69
N SER A 712 4.27 -29.78 -19.32
CA SER A 712 3.25 -30.84 -19.30
C SER A 712 1.97 -30.31 -19.95
N ASP A 713 1.59 -30.91 -21.05
CA ASP A 713 0.39 -30.55 -21.83
C ASP A 713 -0.34 -31.84 -22.26
N TYR A 714 -0.87 -32.56 -21.27
CA TYR A 714 -1.74 -33.72 -21.54
C TYR A 714 -3.15 -33.23 -21.89
N ASP A 715 -3.84 -33.92 -22.80
CA ASP A 715 -5.28 -33.70 -23.01
C ASP A 715 -6.05 -34.28 -21.83
N THR A 716 -6.39 -33.41 -20.90
CA THR A 716 -7.07 -33.74 -19.64
C THR A 716 -8.41 -33.03 -19.49
N SER A 717 -8.95 -32.44 -20.55
CA SER A 717 -10.25 -31.74 -20.57
C SER A 717 -11.38 -32.57 -19.98
N PHE A 718 -11.30 -33.87 -20.22
CA PHE A 718 -12.21 -34.87 -19.68
C PHE A 718 -12.35 -34.86 -18.13
N ILE A 719 -11.27 -34.62 -17.38
CA ILE A 719 -11.33 -34.51 -15.92
C ILE A 719 -12.07 -33.26 -15.47
N ASP A 720 -11.93 -32.16 -16.20
CA ASP A 720 -12.70 -30.95 -15.92
C ASP A 720 -14.20 -31.18 -16.12
N ASP A 721 -14.59 -31.98 -17.13
CA ASP A 721 -15.98 -32.37 -17.34
C ASP A 721 -16.52 -33.30 -16.23
N VAL A 722 -15.73 -34.27 -15.77
CA VAL A 722 -16.08 -35.09 -14.62
C VAL A 722 -16.28 -34.26 -13.35
N ILE A 723 -15.45 -33.23 -13.14
CA ILE A 723 -15.60 -32.31 -12.02
C ILE A 723 -16.92 -31.53 -12.10
N LYS A 724 -17.31 -31.07 -13.30
CA LYS A 724 -18.61 -30.42 -13.54
C LYS A 724 -19.77 -31.37 -13.27
N MET A 725 -19.68 -32.63 -13.74
CA MET A 725 -20.69 -33.66 -13.48
C MET A 725 -20.90 -33.89 -12.00
N ILE A 726 -19.81 -34.10 -11.24
CA ILE A 726 -19.88 -34.32 -9.78
C ILE A 726 -20.51 -33.09 -9.10
N THR A 727 -20.10 -31.87 -9.51
CA THR A 727 -20.61 -30.64 -8.93
C THR A 727 -22.12 -30.50 -9.18
N SER A 728 -22.57 -30.70 -10.40
CA SER A 728 -23.99 -30.60 -10.77
C SER A 728 -24.86 -31.66 -10.07
N ILE A 729 -24.34 -32.89 -9.93
CA ILE A 729 -25.06 -33.93 -9.16
C ILE A 729 -25.13 -33.58 -7.67
N ARG A 730 -24.09 -33.00 -7.09
CA ARG A 730 -24.10 -32.52 -5.69
C ARG A 730 -25.10 -31.39 -5.49
N GLU A 731 -25.17 -30.44 -6.40
CA GLU A 731 -26.16 -29.36 -6.39
C GLU A 731 -27.58 -29.89 -6.53
N PHE A 732 -27.79 -30.85 -7.45
CA PHE A 732 -29.08 -31.55 -7.57
C PHE A 732 -29.49 -32.24 -6.26
N ARG A 733 -28.56 -32.95 -5.61
CA ARG A 733 -28.81 -33.60 -4.31
C ARG A 733 -29.25 -32.59 -3.25
N ASN A 734 -28.51 -31.46 -3.15
CA ASN A 734 -28.82 -30.38 -2.19
C ASN A 734 -30.19 -29.74 -2.47
N THR A 735 -30.50 -29.46 -3.72
CA THR A 735 -31.77 -28.86 -4.15
C THR A 735 -32.97 -29.78 -3.85
N LYS A 736 -32.78 -31.12 -4.00
CA LYS A 736 -33.80 -32.14 -3.74
C LYS A 736 -33.78 -32.71 -2.33
N ASN A 737 -32.87 -32.18 -1.46
CA ASN A 737 -32.64 -32.71 -0.08
C ASN A 737 -32.37 -34.21 -0.03
N ILE A 738 -31.64 -34.75 -1.03
CA ILE A 738 -31.31 -36.16 -1.12
C ILE A 738 -30.13 -36.51 -0.20
N LYS A 739 -30.34 -37.40 0.77
CA LYS A 739 -29.29 -37.83 1.71
C LYS A 739 -28.11 -38.49 0.99
N ASN A 740 -26.87 -38.26 1.49
CA ASN A 740 -25.65 -38.77 0.85
C ASN A 740 -25.55 -40.32 0.81
N ASN A 741 -26.24 -41.03 1.68
CA ASN A 741 -26.26 -42.49 1.71
C ASN A 741 -27.17 -43.10 0.63
N ILE A 742 -28.02 -42.31 -0.04
CA ILE A 742 -28.89 -42.83 -1.11
C ILE A 742 -28.06 -42.91 -2.41
N CYS A 743 -27.99 -44.07 -3.03
CA CYS A 743 -27.32 -44.26 -4.32
C CYS A 743 -28.26 -43.83 -5.46
N LEU A 744 -27.83 -42.84 -6.25
CA LEU A 744 -28.54 -42.43 -7.45
C LEU A 744 -28.20 -43.41 -8.61
N LEU A 745 -29.20 -43.74 -9.40
CA LEU A 745 -29.00 -44.47 -10.67
C LEU A 745 -29.16 -43.44 -11.81
N ALA A 746 -28.21 -43.41 -12.73
CA ALA A 746 -28.23 -42.46 -13.82
C ALA A 746 -27.72 -43.05 -15.13
N ASN A 747 -28.24 -42.54 -16.23
CA ASN A 747 -27.69 -42.75 -17.57
C ASN A 747 -26.94 -41.45 -17.96
N ILE A 748 -25.98 -41.62 -18.85
CA ILE A 748 -25.26 -40.46 -19.41
C ILE A 748 -25.20 -40.59 -20.93
N SER A 749 -25.48 -39.49 -21.62
CA SER A 749 -25.34 -39.38 -23.06
C SER A 749 -24.55 -38.12 -23.44
N ASN A 750 -23.91 -38.15 -24.59
CA ASN A 750 -23.13 -37.03 -25.13
C ASN A 750 -23.65 -36.70 -26.53
N THR A 751 -23.63 -35.38 -26.83
CA THR A 751 -24.03 -34.83 -28.17
C THR A 751 -22.88 -34.74 -29.16
N ASN A 752 -21.60 -34.91 -28.73
CA ASN A 752 -20.41 -34.73 -29.52
C ASN A 752 -19.63 -36.05 -29.71
N ASP A 753 -19.51 -36.48 -30.96
CA ASP A 753 -18.84 -37.77 -31.32
C ASP A 753 -17.35 -37.83 -30.89
N LYS A 754 -16.66 -36.68 -30.89
CA LYS A 754 -15.24 -36.65 -30.48
C LYS A 754 -15.04 -36.95 -28.98
N HIS A 755 -15.95 -36.54 -28.13
CA HIS A 755 -15.94 -36.79 -26.71
C HIS A 755 -16.51 -38.17 -26.33
N SER A 756 -17.33 -38.75 -27.22
CA SER A 756 -17.92 -40.08 -27.01
C SER A 756 -16.83 -41.15 -26.89
N TYR A 757 -15.79 -41.12 -27.71
CA TYR A 757 -14.69 -42.12 -27.67
C TYR A 757 -13.89 -42.01 -26.35
N ILE A 758 -13.57 -40.80 -25.87
CA ILE A 758 -12.84 -40.59 -24.62
C ILE A 758 -13.71 -41.04 -23.45
N PHE A 759 -15.00 -40.73 -23.49
CA PHE A 759 -15.97 -41.18 -22.51
C PHE A 759 -16.10 -42.69 -22.40
N GLU A 760 -16.24 -43.41 -23.53
CA GLU A 760 -16.31 -44.88 -23.57
C GLU A 760 -15.03 -45.52 -22.98
N LYS A 761 -13.86 -44.97 -23.38
CA LYS A 761 -12.55 -45.43 -22.87
C LYS A 761 -12.42 -45.29 -21.36
N HIS A 762 -13.00 -44.27 -20.78
CA HIS A 762 -12.87 -43.95 -19.34
C HIS A 762 -14.14 -44.18 -18.53
N PHE A 763 -15.18 -44.83 -19.11
CA PHE A 763 -16.48 -45.04 -18.48
C PHE A 763 -16.40 -45.69 -17.08
N LEU A 764 -15.57 -46.67 -16.92
CA LEU A 764 -15.40 -47.37 -15.63
C LEU A 764 -14.82 -46.44 -14.56
N GLN A 765 -13.92 -45.57 -14.96
CA GLN A 765 -13.25 -44.60 -14.09
C GLN A 765 -14.20 -43.44 -13.72
N ILE A 766 -14.99 -42.95 -14.69
CA ILE A 766 -16.06 -41.98 -14.41
C ILE A 766 -17.05 -42.54 -13.42
N ASN A 767 -17.54 -43.74 -13.65
CA ASN A 767 -18.49 -44.41 -12.76
C ASN A 767 -17.92 -44.59 -11.35
N SER A 768 -16.63 -44.92 -11.23
CA SER A 768 -15.93 -44.97 -9.97
C SER A 768 -15.88 -43.58 -9.27
N PHE A 769 -15.57 -42.52 -9.99
CA PHE A 769 -15.55 -41.17 -9.40
C PHE A 769 -16.94 -40.68 -9.01
N LEU A 770 -17.96 -40.85 -9.85
CA LEU A 770 -19.34 -40.49 -9.50
C LEU A 770 -19.87 -41.25 -8.31
N LYS A 771 -19.54 -42.56 -8.22
CA LYS A 771 -19.90 -43.40 -7.07
C LYS A 771 -19.23 -42.89 -5.78
N ASN A 772 -17.93 -42.60 -5.83
CA ASN A 772 -17.17 -42.22 -4.65
C ASN A 772 -17.48 -40.80 -4.19
N PHE A 773 -17.71 -39.85 -5.13
CA PHE A 773 -17.82 -38.43 -4.81
C PHE A 773 -19.24 -37.91 -4.68
N CYS A 774 -20.22 -38.54 -5.30
CA CYS A 774 -21.63 -38.14 -5.24
C CYS A 774 -22.60 -39.31 -5.12
N ASN A 775 -22.11 -40.52 -4.77
CA ASN A 775 -22.88 -41.74 -4.59
C ASN A 775 -23.89 -41.97 -5.74
N THR A 776 -23.37 -41.89 -6.99
CA THR A 776 -24.17 -42.06 -8.22
C THR A 776 -23.56 -43.19 -9.05
N LYS A 777 -24.37 -44.17 -9.41
CA LYS A 777 -24.00 -45.28 -10.30
C LYS A 777 -24.48 -44.95 -11.71
N LEU A 778 -23.57 -44.97 -12.67
CA LEU A 778 -23.90 -44.89 -14.09
C LEU A 778 -24.22 -46.31 -14.60
N ASP A 779 -25.34 -46.42 -15.29
CA ASP A 779 -25.74 -47.69 -15.92
C ASP A 779 -26.61 -47.42 -17.17
N ASN A 780 -25.95 -47.31 -18.31
CA ASN A 780 -26.62 -46.99 -19.57
C ASN A 780 -27.48 -48.15 -20.12
N SER A 781 -27.42 -49.34 -19.50
CA SER A 781 -28.25 -50.48 -19.87
C SER A 781 -29.65 -50.40 -19.27
N ILE A 782 -29.87 -49.60 -18.25
CA ILE A 782 -31.14 -49.49 -17.54
C ILE A 782 -32.04 -48.47 -18.28
N LYS A 783 -33.27 -48.92 -18.60
CA LYS A 783 -34.30 -48.01 -19.15
C LYS A 783 -34.96 -47.27 -18.00
N ILE A 784 -34.69 -45.93 -17.92
CA ILE A 784 -35.24 -45.08 -16.89
C ILE A 784 -36.61 -44.56 -17.36
N SER A 785 -37.68 -44.94 -16.67
CA SER A 785 -39.07 -44.58 -16.98
C SER A 785 -39.42 -43.19 -16.43
N SER A 786 -38.95 -42.84 -15.23
CA SER A 786 -39.14 -41.54 -14.60
C SER A 786 -37.78 -40.90 -14.33
N LYS A 787 -37.48 -39.77 -14.94
CA LYS A 787 -36.15 -39.18 -14.94
C LYS A 787 -36.17 -37.66 -14.71
N THR A 788 -35.10 -37.19 -14.09
CA THR A 788 -34.69 -35.76 -14.08
C THR A 788 -33.42 -35.65 -14.86
N SER A 789 -33.39 -34.75 -15.87
CA SER A 789 -32.21 -34.54 -16.73
C SER A 789 -31.42 -33.33 -16.26
N LEU A 790 -30.10 -33.52 -16.12
CA LEU A 790 -29.11 -32.46 -15.90
C LEU A 790 -28.35 -32.22 -17.22
N SER A 791 -28.34 -31.02 -17.73
CA SER A 791 -27.54 -30.61 -18.87
C SER A 791 -26.23 -30.01 -18.39
N ILE A 792 -25.11 -30.52 -18.83
CA ILE A 792 -23.75 -30.11 -18.41
C ILE A 792 -22.89 -30.03 -19.66
N ASP A 793 -22.75 -28.81 -20.20
CA ASP A 793 -22.09 -28.60 -21.50
C ASP A 793 -22.65 -29.54 -22.58
N GLU A 794 -21.85 -30.48 -23.07
CA GLU A 794 -22.21 -31.44 -24.11
C GLU A 794 -22.81 -32.76 -23.54
N TYR A 795 -22.93 -32.88 -22.21
CA TYR A 795 -23.41 -34.11 -21.54
C TYR A 795 -24.82 -33.94 -20.99
N PHE A 796 -25.60 -34.99 -21.09
CA PHE A 796 -26.89 -35.13 -20.43
C PHE A 796 -26.84 -36.29 -19.44
N ILE A 797 -27.08 -36.00 -18.16
CA ILE A 797 -27.18 -37.00 -17.11
C ILE A 797 -28.64 -37.13 -16.76
N GLU A 798 -29.20 -38.30 -17.02
CA GLU A 798 -30.59 -38.66 -16.70
C GLU A 798 -30.62 -39.44 -15.42
N ILE A 799 -31.06 -38.83 -14.32
CA ILE A 799 -31.14 -39.46 -13.00
C ILE A 799 -32.51 -40.06 -12.81
N SER A 800 -32.57 -41.36 -12.43
CA SER A 800 -33.83 -42.03 -12.11
C SER A 800 -34.47 -41.44 -10.87
N ASN A 801 -35.70 -40.95 -11.00
CA ASN A 801 -36.46 -40.43 -9.87
C ASN A 801 -36.80 -41.54 -8.86
N ASP A 802 -36.96 -42.79 -9.29
CA ASP A 802 -37.22 -43.92 -8.43
C ASP A 802 -36.06 -44.26 -7.50
N SER A 803 -34.85 -43.81 -7.84
CA SER A 803 -33.66 -44.05 -7.04
C SER A 803 -33.59 -43.25 -5.73
N PHE A 804 -34.34 -42.15 -5.64
CA PHE A 804 -34.34 -41.27 -4.47
C PHE A 804 -35.72 -40.90 -3.91
N THR A 805 -36.80 -41.29 -4.59
CA THR A 805 -38.16 -41.20 -4.05
C THR A 805 -38.42 -42.40 -3.14
N ASN A 806 -38.47 -42.16 -1.84
CA ASN A 806 -38.98 -43.18 -0.90
C ASN A 806 -40.49 -43.22 -1.10
N LYS A 807 -40.96 -44.20 -1.90
CA LYS A 807 -42.38 -44.37 -2.20
C LYS A 807 -43.24 -44.38 -0.92
N ASP A 808 -42.75 -45.00 0.14
CA ASP A 808 -43.46 -45.10 1.42
C ASP A 808 -43.58 -43.76 2.19
N GLU A 809 -42.53 -42.95 2.17
CA GLU A 809 -42.58 -41.60 2.76
C GLU A 809 -43.48 -40.67 1.95
N LEU A 810 -43.34 -40.69 0.61
CA LEU A 810 -44.20 -39.89 -0.27
C LEU A 810 -45.67 -40.29 -0.15
N ILE A 811 -45.99 -41.59 -0.03
CA ILE A 811 -47.35 -42.08 0.22
C ILE A 811 -47.85 -41.54 1.58
N LYS A 812 -47.04 -41.61 2.66
CA LYS A 812 -47.40 -41.05 3.98
C LYS A 812 -47.65 -39.55 3.96
N GLU A 813 -46.83 -38.76 3.25
CA GLU A 813 -47.07 -37.33 3.08
C GLU A 813 -48.34 -37.03 2.30
N LEU A 814 -48.58 -37.75 1.23
CA LEU A 814 -49.80 -37.62 0.44
C LEU A 814 -51.03 -38.08 1.23
N GLU A 815 -50.98 -39.12 2.02
CA GLU A 815 -52.04 -39.55 2.93
C GLU A 815 -52.31 -38.54 4.05
N ALA A 816 -51.26 -37.91 4.62
CA ALA A 816 -51.43 -36.80 5.56
C ALA A 816 -52.12 -35.59 4.92
N LYS A 817 -51.79 -35.27 3.69
CA LYS A 817 -52.40 -34.17 2.93
C LYS A 817 -53.83 -34.50 2.49
N GLN A 818 -54.08 -35.75 2.16
CA GLN A 818 -55.44 -36.32 1.92
C GLN A 818 -56.35 -36.10 3.14
N ILE A 819 -55.87 -36.45 4.34
CA ILE A 819 -56.61 -36.23 5.60
C ILE A 819 -56.89 -34.76 5.82
N GLN A 820 -55.87 -33.90 5.61
CA GLN A 820 -56.04 -32.44 5.75
C GLN A 820 -57.09 -31.90 4.81
N LEU A 821 -57.02 -32.24 3.52
CA LEU A 821 -58.00 -31.77 2.51
C LEU A 821 -59.41 -32.32 2.78
N THR A 822 -59.54 -33.57 3.22
CA THR A 822 -60.81 -34.18 3.62
C THR A 822 -61.43 -33.40 4.77
N ASN A 823 -60.66 -33.01 5.77
CA ASN A 823 -61.14 -32.17 6.88
C ASN A 823 -61.58 -30.76 6.43
N GLU A 824 -60.86 -30.14 5.52
CA GLU A 824 -61.24 -28.84 4.97
C GLU A 824 -62.49 -28.91 4.08
N ILE A 825 -62.67 -30.00 3.32
CA ILE A 825 -63.90 -30.26 2.55
C ILE A 825 -65.08 -30.42 3.49
N LEU A 826 -64.96 -31.24 4.56
CA LEU A 826 -65.98 -31.42 5.60
C LEU A 826 -66.35 -30.09 6.29
N ARG A 827 -65.37 -29.27 6.58
CA ARG A 827 -65.56 -27.96 7.17
C ARG A 827 -66.31 -27.00 6.23
N SER A 828 -65.91 -26.92 4.96
CA SER A 828 -66.58 -26.11 3.94
C SER A 828 -68.00 -26.63 3.67
N GLN A 829 -68.22 -27.94 3.67
CA GLN A 829 -69.51 -28.57 3.52
C GLN A 829 -70.45 -28.26 4.69
N LYS A 830 -69.97 -28.29 5.95
CA LYS A 830 -70.71 -27.86 7.12
C LYS A 830 -71.16 -26.39 7.04
N ILE A 831 -70.30 -25.51 6.58
CA ILE A 831 -70.53 -24.09 6.41
C ILE A 831 -71.60 -23.88 5.33
N LEU A 832 -71.47 -24.57 4.19
CA LEU A 832 -72.36 -24.46 3.05
C LEU A 832 -73.75 -25.14 3.31
N ASN A 833 -73.81 -26.09 4.24
CA ASN A 833 -75.09 -26.70 4.63
C ASN A 833 -75.78 -25.96 5.79
N ASN A 834 -75.15 -24.94 6.37
CA ASN A 834 -75.76 -24.15 7.43
C ASN A 834 -76.69 -23.10 6.78
N SER A 835 -78.04 -23.30 6.89
CA SER A 835 -79.10 -22.48 6.36
C SER A 835 -79.12 -21.02 6.91
N GLU A 836 -78.61 -20.86 8.14
CA GLU A 836 -78.48 -19.53 8.75
C GLU A 836 -77.29 -18.75 8.13
N PHE A 837 -76.16 -19.47 7.84
CA PHE A 837 -75.01 -18.87 7.17
C PHE A 837 -75.35 -18.42 5.74
N ILE A 838 -76.06 -19.26 4.99
CA ILE A 838 -76.43 -18.93 3.63
C ILE A 838 -77.46 -17.72 3.58
N LYS A 839 -78.31 -17.59 4.58
CA LYS A 839 -79.32 -16.49 4.66
C LYS A 839 -78.72 -15.14 5.15
N LYS A 840 -77.61 -15.20 5.97
CA LYS A 840 -77.06 -13.98 6.65
C LYS A 840 -75.75 -13.53 6.08
N ALA A 841 -74.98 -14.37 5.35
CA ALA A 841 -73.63 -14.03 4.79
C ALA A 841 -73.82 -13.26 3.45
N LYS A 842 -72.87 -12.36 3.19
CA LYS A 842 -72.81 -11.66 1.87
C LYS A 842 -72.59 -12.69 0.76
N ILE A 843 -73.27 -12.52 -0.38
CA ILE A 843 -73.21 -13.44 -1.56
C ILE A 843 -71.79 -13.77 -1.94
N GLN A 844 -70.88 -12.79 -1.96
CA GLN A 844 -69.43 -12.97 -2.22
C GLN A 844 -68.76 -13.97 -1.27
N LYS A 845 -69.09 -14.02 0.04
CA LYS A 845 -68.55 -14.98 1.00
C LYS A 845 -69.03 -16.38 0.77
N VAL A 846 -70.29 -16.55 0.34
CA VAL A 846 -70.85 -17.87 -0.01
C VAL A 846 -70.22 -18.41 -1.28
N GLU A 847 -69.98 -17.54 -2.29
CA GLU A 847 -69.29 -17.93 -3.51
C GLU A 847 -67.83 -18.27 -3.30
N GLN A 848 -67.12 -17.50 -2.45
CA GLN A 848 -65.77 -17.83 -2.05
C GLN A 848 -65.67 -19.18 -1.36
N GLU A 849 -66.61 -19.53 -0.50
CA GLU A 849 -66.59 -20.82 0.21
C GLU A 849 -66.98 -21.97 -0.74
N LYS A 850 -67.88 -21.74 -1.71
CA LYS A 850 -68.13 -22.73 -2.77
C LYS A 850 -66.92 -22.97 -3.66
N SER A 851 -66.21 -21.90 -4.04
CA SER A 851 -64.97 -21.99 -4.84
C SER A 851 -63.89 -22.79 -4.09
N LYS A 852 -63.67 -22.49 -2.77
CA LYS A 852 -62.74 -23.26 -1.93
C LYS A 852 -63.10 -24.75 -1.85
N TYR A 853 -64.39 -25.03 -1.62
CA TYR A 853 -64.85 -26.43 -1.56
C TYR A 853 -64.54 -27.16 -2.86
N GLN A 854 -64.81 -26.56 -4.00
CA GLN A 854 -64.53 -27.16 -5.31
C GLN A 854 -63.05 -27.36 -5.52
N THR A 855 -62.22 -26.36 -5.21
CA THR A 855 -60.75 -26.45 -5.30
C THR A 855 -60.18 -27.59 -4.42
N TYR A 856 -60.65 -27.69 -3.18
CA TYR A 856 -60.19 -28.74 -2.28
C TYR A 856 -60.60 -30.13 -2.78
N LYS A 857 -61.77 -30.25 -3.42
CA LYS A 857 -62.24 -31.52 -4.00
C LYS A 857 -61.39 -31.91 -5.20
N GLU A 858 -61.05 -31.01 -6.08
CA GLU A 858 -60.13 -31.26 -7.23
C GLU A 858 -58.72 -31.63 -6.76
N GLN A 859 -58.21 -30.96 -5.73
CA GLN A 859 -56.92 -31.28 -5.13
C GLN A 859 -56.93 -32.67 -4.47
N LEU A 860 -58.02 -33.03 -3.81
CA LEU A 860 -58.18 -34.37 -3.20
C LEU A 860 -58.23 -35.47 -4.26
N GLU A 861 -58.94 -35.27 -5.35
CA GLU A 861 -58.98 -36.24 -6.48
C GLU A 861 -57.61 -36.41 -7.12
N ALA A 862 -56.85 -35.31 -7.32
CA ALA A 862 -55.49 -35.36 -7.86
C ALA A 862 -54.53 -36.14 -6.93
N ILE A 863 -54.70 -35.93 -5.59
CA ILE A 863 -53.86 -36.64 -4.59
C ILE A 863 -54.22 -38.10 -4.54
N ASN A 864 -55.51 -38.48 -4.57
CA ASN A 864 -55.97 -39.84 -4.59
C ASN A 864 -55.43 -40.59 -5.82
N LYS A 865 -55.51 -39.97 -6.99
CA LYS A 865 -54.93 -40.53 -8.22
C LYS A 865 -53.45 -40.79 -8.04
N LYS A 866 -52.70 -39.80 -7.48
CA LYS A 866 -51.28 -39.92 -7.29
C LYS A 866 -50.86 -40.98 -6.25
N ILE A 867 -51.66 -41.15 -5.19
CA ILE A 867 -51.48 -42.25 -4.21
C ILE A 867 -51.72 -43.63 -4.89
N ASN A 868 -52.75 -43.76 -5.70
CA ASN A 868 -53.05 -45.01 -6.42
C ASN A 868 -51.95 -45.32 -7.44
N ASP A 869 -51.50 -44.36 -8.21
CA ASP A 869 -50.37 -44.52 -9.17
C ASP A 869 -49.05 -44.93 -8.47
N LEU A 870 -48.87 -44.50 -7.21
CA LEU A 870 -47.67 -44.86 -6.42
C LEU A 870 -47.81 -46.24 -5.75
N LYS A 871 -49.06 -46.66 -5.46
CA LYS A 871 -49.31 -48.00 -4.85
C LYS A 871 -49.46 -49.12 -5.90
N ALA A 872 -49.74 -48.76 -7.13
CA ALA A 872 -49.69 -49.66 -8.29
C ALA A 872 -48.24 -49.88 -8.74
#